data_707c5fdc6d99c52bbbb78664a0f8a9bf
#
_entry.id   707c5fdc6d99c52bbbb78664a0f8a9bf
#
_cell.length_a   1.000
_cell.length_b   1.000
_cell.length_c   1.000
_cell.angle_alpha   90.00
_cell.angle_beta   90.00
_cell.angle_gamma   90.00
#
_symmetry.space_group_name_H-M   'P 1'
#
loop_
_entity.id
_entity.type
_entity.pdbx_description
1 polymer ?
#
loop_
_entity_poly.entity_id
_entity_poly.type
_entity_poly.pdbx_seq_one_letter_code
_entity_poly.pdbx_strand_id
1 'polypeptide(L)'
;MCKFFRIPVLFVLFAFISSATFSQKVFNVRDYMQADSLADLLNKKVYHSVQEVNWVEGKPIIWYSTLTPRGKEFWTVNAEKLSKEKIFETDNLVHQLSELIKKPVKNEEFSPVDAKLSADGKLFSFRMDTLLFEWIRTKNELKKTGTKHPDKPDGYWGDRAEDRTGPPVKSPDRKWFAFIRDNNVFVNDSLGKNQIQLSFDGSVGEYYSSELFWSPDSKKLAGTKVRAEIPHYIYFVESSPSDQFQPKLQKRYYPKAGDALPISSPALFDLETKKQIDVDGTPFMNQFTLGNIAWRKDNRAFTFEFNQRGHQRFQVIEVNATSGKCKVLIDEKSETFIDYSTKLTRRDVNDGKEIIWTSEREGWNHIYLYDGDGSLKNQVTKGEWVVREVVKVFDSTRKILFAASGRNPGEDPYLLHYYMINFDGTNQVELTPEQANHQASFSKDYRFLTDNYSRVDMPPTLVLRDAVNGKVLMTIEKCEIGELYKTGWKMPEVYSSKGRDGKTDIWGIIYRATNFDPSKKYPVIEFIYAGPHGSFVPKDFSASHKSYAALAELGFVVVQIDGMGTSNRSKAFHDVCWHNLKDAGFPDRIQWIKAAAQKYRYMDTTRVGIFGTSAGGQSSTGAVLFHPEFYKVAVSSCGCHDNRMDKIWWNEQWMGYPVGPWYAENSNITNAYLLKGKLMLMLGEMDDNVDPASTIKLCDALIKAEKDFEFVMLPGMNHTGGGKYGERKRRDFFVKYLLGAVPPQWNE
;
A
#
# COMPACT_ATOMS: atom_id res chain seq x y z
N MET A 1 38.41 6.97 -97.62
CA MET A 1 37.68 7.70 -96.56
C MET A 1 37.38 6.73 -95.44
N CYS A 2 38.25 6.68 -94.44
CA CYS A 2 38.13 5.81 -93.31
C CYS A 2 37.31 6.51 -92.23
N LYS A 3 36.20 5.92 -91.74
CA LYS A 3 35.45 6.37 -90.51
C LYS A 3 35.96 5.55 -89.32
N PHE A 4 36.55 6.22 -88.36
CA PHE A 4 36.94 5.68 -87.08
C PHE A 4 35.67 5.57 -86.18
N PHE A 5 35.38 4.36 -85.72
CA PHE A 5 34.41 4.11 -84.60
C PHE A 5 35.14 4.27 -83.27
N ARG A 6 34.65 5.19 -82.37
CA ARG A 6 35.11 5.27 -80.99
C ARG A 6 34.08 4.50 -80.11
N ILE A 7 34.59 3.49 -79.40
CA ILE A 7 33.86 2.72 -78.38
C ILE A 7 34.04 3.47 -77.03
N PRO A 8 33.01 3.84 -76.29
CA PRO A 8 33.16 4.34 -74.90
C PRO A 8 33.34 3.18 -73.95
N VAL A 9 34.44 3.18 -73.22
CA VAL A 9 34.68 2.27 -72.07
C VAL A 9 33.89 2.74 -70.91
N LEU A 10 32.88 1.95 -70.51
CA LEU A 10 32.03 2.19 -69.30
C LEU A 10 32.77 1.63 -68.07
N PHE A 11 33.29 2.52 -67.19
CA PHE A 11 33.81 2.14 -65.90
C PHE A 11 32.61 1.91 -64.95
N VAL A 12 32.34 0.64 -64.63
CA VAL A 12 31.39 0.25 -63.60
C VAL A 12 32.12 0.29 -62.25
N LEU A 13 31.83 1.32 -61.46
CA LEU A 13 32.30 1.43 -60.08
C LEU A 13 31.45 0.47 -59.18
N PHE A 14 32.00 -0.66 -58.80
CA PHE A 14 31.40 -1.51 -57.75
C PHE A 14 31.63 -0.85 -56.39
N ALA A 15 30.61 -0.15 -55.89
CA ALA A 15 30.57 0.24 -54.50
C ALA A 15 30.32 -1.00 -53.62
N PHE A 16 31.36 -1.51 -52.99
CA PHE A 16 31.20 -2.45 -51.89
C PHE A 16 30.50 -1.76 -50.72
N ILE A 17 29.16 -1.90 -50.61
CA ILE A 17 28.45 -1.61 -49.38
C ILE A 17 28.79 -2.74 -48.43
N SER A 18 29.77 -2.55 -47.56
CA SER A 18 29.98 -3.41 -46.40
C SER A 18 28.77 -3.22 -45.47
N SER A 19 27.75 -4.05 -45.62
CA SER A 19 26.73 -4.23 -44.60
C SER A 19 27.42 -4.80 -43.36
N ALA A 20 27.77 -3.97 -42.43
CA ALA A 20 28.12 -4.41 -41.10
C ALA A 20 26.90 -5.17 -40.53
N THR A 21 26.92 -6.48 -40.64
CA THR A 21 25.98 -7.35 -39.95
C THR A 21 26.26 -7.20 -38.45
N PHE A 22 25.56 -6.27 -37.78
CA PHE A 22 25.53 -6.27 -36.34
C PHE A 22 24.88 -7.59 -35.91
N SER A 23 25.69 -8.53 -35.42
CA SER A 23 25.17 -9.75 -34.80
C SER A 23 24.22 -9.33 -33.68
N GLN A 24 22.94 -9.66 -33.82
CA GLN A 24 21.94 -9.41 -32.80
C GLN A 24 22.36 -10.12 -31.51
N LYS A 25 22.38 -9.42 -30.37
CA LYS A 25 22.71 -10.04 -29.07
C LYS A 25 21.71 -11.14 -28.77
N VAL A 26 22.19 -12.33 -28.43
CA VAL A 26 21.40 -13.49 -28.06
C VAL A 26 21.63 -13.73 -26.56
N PHE A 27 20.58 -13.76 -25.78
CA PHE A 27 20.61 -14.15 -24.38
C PHE A 27 20.41 -15.65 -24.23
N ASN A 28 21.00 -16.23 -23.19
CA ASN A 28 20.81 -17.61 -22.83
C ASN A 28 20.13 -17.71 -21.42
N VAL A 29 19.69 -18.90 -21.05
CA VAL A 29 19.00 -19.15 -19.76
C VAL A 29 19.90 -18.77 -18.59
N ARG A 30 21.21 -18.97 -18.68
CA ARG A 30 22.17 -18.64 -17.62
C ARG A 30 22.21 -17.13 -17.31
N ASP A 31 22.11 -16.28 -18.34
CA ASP A 31 22.08 -14.82 -18.14
C ASP A 31 20.91 -14.40 -17.26
N TYR A 32 19.75 -15.01 -17.48
CA TYR A 32 18.54 -14.74 -16.68
C TYR A 32 18.65 -15.32 -15.25
N MET A 33 19.17 -16.53 -15.11
CA MET A 33 19.40 -17.14 -13.80
C MET A 33 20.39 -16.32 -12.96
N GLN A 34 21.43 -15.76 -13.57
CA GLN A 34 22.36 -14.86 -12.90
C GLN A 34 21.67 -13.58 -12.47
N ALA A 35 20.86 -12.96 -13.34
CA ALA A 35 20.09 -11.78 -13.00
C ALA A 35 19.08 -12.04 -11.86
N ASP A 36 18.43 -13.21 -11.83
CA ASP A 36 17.48 -13.60 -10.77
C ASP A 36 18.18 -13.81 -9.43
N SER A 37 19.32 -14.49 -9.43
CA SER A 37 20.05 -14.77 -8.18
C SER A 37 20.75 -13.54 -7.60
N LEU A 38 20.87 -12.47 -8.36
CA LEU A 38 21.60 -11.27 -7.96
C LEU A 38 20.99 -10.61 -6.72
N ALA A 39 19.66 -10.50 -6.65
CA ALA A 39 18.99 -9.86 -5.51
C ALA A 39 19.34 -10.55 -4.19
N ASP A 40 19.33 -11.89 -4.16
CA ASP A 40 19.70 -12.67 -2.97
C ASP A 40 21.18 -12.51 -2.65
N LEU A 41 22.02 -12.50 -3.67
CA LEU A 41 23.47 -12.28 -3.50
C LEU A 41 23.76 -10.91 -2.88
N LEU A 42 23.14 -9.85 -3.40
CA LEU A 42 23.33 -8.49 -2.93
C LEU A 42 22.86 -8.33 -1.48
N ASN A 43 21.67 -8.86 -1.15
CA ASN A 43 21.11 -8.78 0.21
C ASN A 43 21.98 -9.51 1.25
N LYS A 44 22.63 -10.61 0.87
CA LYS A 44 23.61 -11.33 1.72
C LYS A 44 24.92 -10.57 1.96
N LYS A 45 25.14 -9.44 1.30
CA LYS A 45 26.32 -8.57 1.45
C LYS A 45 26.04 -7.28 2.19
N VAL A 46 24.85 -7.17 2.81
CA VAL A 46 24.45 -6.05 3.65
C VAL A 46 24.43 -6.53 5.10
N TYR A 47 25.36 -6.01 5.90
CA TYR A 47 25.52 -6.44 7.29
C TYR A 47 25.02 -5.36 8.26
N HIS A 48 24.64 -5.79 9.47
CA HIS A 48 24.15 -4.90 10.53
C HIS A 48 22.92 -4.05 10.14
N SER A 49 22.19 -4.48 9.10
CA SER A 49 20.89 -3.92 8.74
C SER A 49 19.80 -4.58 9.57
N VAL A 50 18.99 -3.78 10.25
CA VAL A 50 17.86 -4.25 11.04
C VAL A 50 16.58 -3.97 10.25
N GLN A 51 15.77 -5.01 10.02
CA GLN A 51 14.50 -4.88 9.30
C GLN A 51 13.33 -4.61 10.25
N GLU A 52 13.36 -5.21 11.42
CA GLU A 52 12.28 -5.13 12.38
C GLU A 52 12.84 -5.05 13.82
N VAL A 53 12.22 -4.18 14.61
CA VAL A 53 12.52 -4.01 16.04
C VAL A 53 11.27 -4.31 16.84
N ASN A 54 11.38 -5.19 17.83
CA ASN A 54 10.27 -5.68 18.61
C ASN A 54 10.40 -5.24 20.09
N TRP A 55 9.43 -4.44 20.60
CA TRP A 55 9.34 -4.13 22.01
C TRP A 55 8.82 -5.33 22.80
N VAL A 56 9.47 -5.64 23.90
CA VAL A 56 8.99 -6.64 24.86
C VAL A 56 7.81 -6.07 25.64
N GLU A 57 6.72 -6.82 25.72
CA GLU A 57 5.49 -6.33 26.33
C GLU A 57 5.70 -5.84 27.77
N GLY A 58 5.31 -4.60 28.03
CA GLY A 58 5.39 -3.95 29.35
C GLY A 58 6.80 -3.72 29.89
N LYS A 59 7.84 -3.84 29.04
CA LYS A 59 9.24 -3.61 29.42
C LYS A 59 9.91 -2.59 28.49
N PRO A 60 10.86 -1.80 29.00
CA PRO A 60 11.72 -0.94 28.17
C PRO A 60 12.86 -1.75 27.54
N ILE A 61 12.52 -2.85 26.91
CA ILE A 61 13.47 -3.77 26.27
C ILE A 61 12.98 -4.02 24.85
N ILE A 62 13.89 -3.92 23.90
CA ILE A 62 13.69 -4.36 22.53
C ILE A 62 14.47 -5.63 22.23
N TRP A 63 14.03 -6.39 21.23
CA TRP A 63 14.85 -7.39 20.59
C TRP A 63 14.77 -7.23 19.05
N TYR A 64 15.82 -7.66 18.37
CA TYR A 64 15.92 -7.64 16.91
C TYR A 64 16.93 -8.67 16.42
N SER A 65 16.93 -8.92 15.12
CA SER A 65 17.95 -9.71 14.45
C SER A 65 18.69 -8.90 13.39
N THR A 66 19.96 -9.25 13.16
CA THR A 66 20.76 -8.66 12.09
C THR A 66 21.68 -9.71 11.46
N LEU A 67 22.02 -9.52 10.17
CA LEU A 67 23.00 -10.35 9.49
C LEU A 67 24.40 -9.78 9.75
N THR A 68 25.33 -10.65 10.08
CA THR A 68 26.75 -10.34 10.22
C THR A 68 27.57 -11.23 9.26
N PRO A 69 28.87 -10.97 9.06
CA PRO A 69 29.73 -11.89 8.30
C PRO A 69 29.79 -13.33 8.84
N ARG A 70 29.39 -13.52 10.10
CA ARG A 70 29.35 -14.84 10.78
C ARG A 70 27.97 -15.51 10.72
N GLY A 71 26.97 -14.87 10.14
CA GLY A 71 25.58 -15.33 10.07
C GLY A 71 24.64 -14.40 10.83
N LYS A 72 23.39 -14.84 11.05
CA LYS A 72 22.40 -14.06 11.80
C LYS A 72 22.68 -14.08 13.30
N GLU A 73 22.53 -12.93 13.91
CA GLU A 73 22.62 -12.72 15.35
C GLU A 73 21.35 -12.09 15.89
N PHE A 74 20.97 -12.47 17.10
CA PHE A 74 19.76 -12.01 17.78
C PHE A 74 20.13 -11.28 19.07
N TRP A 75 19.66 -10.05 19.23
CA TRP A 75 20.07 -9.12 20.26
C TRP A 75 18.90 -8.58 21.07
N THR A 76 19.15 -8.28 22.35
CA THR A 76 18.29 -7.42 23.17
C THR A 76 19.00 -6.13 23.50
N VAL A 77 18.22 -5.05 23.63
CA VAL A 77 18.67 -3.76 24.18
C VAL A 77 17.73 -3.35 25.30
N ASN A 78 18.29 -3.07 26.46
CA ASN A 78 17.57 -2.47 27.57
C ASN A 78 17.67 -0.94 27.46
N ALA A 79 16.55 -0.27 27.22
CA ALA A 79 16.49 1.17 26.96
C ALA A 79 16.83 2.02 28.22
N GLU A 80 16.53 1.53 29.43
CA GLU A 80 16.88 2.25 30.67
C GLU A 80 18.35 2.11 31.05
N LYS A 81 18.91 0.90 30.86
CA LYS A 81 20.29 0.60 31.21
C LYS A 81 21.30 0.95 30.12
N LEU A 82 20.81 1.25 28.92
CA LEU A 82 21.60 1.45 27.69
C LEU A 82 22.58 0.29 27.45
N SER A 83 22.11 -0.95 27.67
CA SER A 83 22.93 -2.16 27.53
C SER A 83 22.39 -3.05 26.42
N LYS A 84 23.31 -3.69 25.68
CA LYS A 84 23.03 -4.60 24.57
C LYS A 84 23.64 -5.97 24.88
N GLU A 85 22.87 -7.05 24.69
CA GLU A 85 23.33 -8.43 24.88
C GLU A 85 22.71 -9.37 23.86
N LYS A 86 23.39 -10.47 23.55
CA LYS A 86 22.83 -11.53 22.68
C LYS A 86 21.72 -12.29 23.40
N ILE A 87 20.70 -12.67 22.64
CA ILE A 87 19.65 -13.56 23.15
C ILE A 87 20.19 -14.98 23.31
N PHE A 88 20.97 -15.44 22.31
CA PHE A 88 21.63 -16.75 22.26
C PHE A 88 22.77 -16.72 21.24
N GLU A 89 23.64 -17.74 21.30
CA GLU A 89 24.57 -18.01 20.19
C GLU A 89 23.79 -18.77 19.10
N THR A 90 23.60 -18.15 17.95
CA THR A 90 22.71 -18.67 16.88
C THR A 90 23.16 -20.04 16.38
N ASP A 91 24.47 -20.31 16.29
CA ASP A 91 25.00 -21.60 15.85
C ASP A 91 24.58 -22.74 16.79
N ASN A 92 24.54 -22.50 18.10
CA ASN A 92 24.06 -23.50 19.08
C ASN A 92 22.56 -23.78 18.90
N LEU A 93 21.74 -22.72 18.78
CA LEU A 93 20.30 -22.88 18.54
C LEU A 93 20.03 -23.66 17.24
N VAL A 94 20.69 -23.28 16.16
CA VAL A 94 20.51 -23.89 14.82
C VAL A 94 20.98 -25.35 14.81
N HIS A 95 22.04 -25.68 15.55
CA HIS A 95 22.47 -27.07 15.74
C HIS A 95 21.38 -27.90 16.40
N GLN A 96 20.87 -27.46 17.57
CA GLN A 96 19.78 -28.17 18.27
C GLN A 96 18.49 -28.22 17.42
N LEU A 97 18.18 -27.16 16.69
CA LEU A 97 17.04 -27.14 15.76
C LEU A 97 17.19 -28.21 14.67
N SER A 98 18.37 -28.30 14.07
CA SER A 98 18.66 -29.30 13.02
C SER A 98 18.49 -30.72 13.52
N GLU A 99 18.90 -31.01 14.76
CA GLU A 99 18.68 -32.31 15.39
C GLU A 99 17.20 -32.59 15.63
N LEU A 100 16.44 -31.60 16.14
CA LEU A 100 14.99 -31.78 16.46
C LEU A 100 14.13 -31.98 15.21
N ILE A 101 14.46 -31.30 14.11
CA ILE A 101 13.69 -31.42 12.84
C ILE A 101 14.27 -32.45 11.89
N LYS A 102 15.42 -33.07 12.23
CA LYS A 102 16.17 -34.04 11.39
C LYS A 102 16.50 -33.52 9.99
N LYS A 103 16.80 -32.23 9.87
CA LYS A 103 17.16 -31.56 8.63
C LYS A 103 18.20 -30.47 8.93
N PRO A 104 19.30 -30.36 8.16
CA PRO A 104 20.28 -29.32 8.39
C PRO A 104 19.69 -27.92 8.14
N VAL A 105 19.90 -27.03 9.10
CA VAL A 105 19.56 -25.60 9.00
C VAL A 105 20.86 -24.81 9.12
N LYS A 106 21.09 -23.88 8.22
CA LYS A 106 22.25 -22.98 8.31
C LYS A 106 21.89 -21.72 9.07
N ASN A 107 22.86 -21.14 9.74
CA ASN A 107 22.68 -19.92 10.52
C ASN A 107 22.10 -18.78 9.67
N GLU A 108 22.66 -18.52 8.49
CA GLU A 108 22.21 -17.48 7.59
C GLU A 108 20.79 -17.71 7.02
N GLU A 109 20.32 -18.96 7.02
CA GLU A 109 18.99 -19.37 6.54
C GLU A 109 17.94 -19.36 7.68
N PHE A 110 18.37 -19.26 8.94
CA PHE A 110 17.46 -19.24 10.08
C PHE A 110 16.58 -17.99 10.07
N SER A 111 15.29 -18.18 9.79
CA SER A 111 14.28 -17.11 9.71
C SER A 111 13.04 -17.53 10.52
N PRO A 112 13.06 -17.30 11.84
CA PRO A 112 11.94 -17.62 12.70
C PRO A 112 10.73 -16.74 12.39
N VAL A 113 9.54 -17.32 12.39
CA VAL A 113 8.26 -16.63 12.19
C VAL A 113 7.52 -16.58 13.54
N ASP A 114 6.68 -15.55 13.74
CA ASP A 114 5.93 -15.36 15.00
C ASP A 114 6.83 -15.30 16.24
N ALA A 115 8.06 -14.82 16.08
CA ALA A 115 9.07 -14.82 17.14
C ALA A 115 8.71 -13.82 18.25
N LYS A 116 8.91 -14.24 19.53
CA LYS A 116 8.61 -13.43 20.71
C LYS A 116 9.63 -13.68 21.82
N LEU A 117 10.01 -12.62 22.50
CA LEU A 117 10.78 -12.71 23.75
C LEU A 117 9.81 -12.52 24.93
N SER A 118 9.85 -13.40 25.93
CA SER A 118 9.01 -13.31 27.13
C SER A 118 9.33 -12.03 27.94
N ALA A 119 8.35 -11.54 28.71
CA ALA A 119 8.50 -10.32 29.52
C ALA A 119 9.61 -10.40 30.56
N ASP A 120 9.99 -11.58 31.04
CA ASP A 120 11.11 -11.82 31.94
C ASP A 120 12.45 -12.06 31.21
N GLY A 121 12.43 -12.05 29.86
CA GLY A 121 13.58 -12.25 28.99
C GLY A 121 14.17 -13.67 29.00
N LYS A 122 13.49 -14.67 29.58
CA LYS A 122 14.04 -16.02 29.75
C LYS A 122 13.69 -16.97 28.60
N LEU A 123 12.60 -16.73 27.89
CA LEU A 123 12.12 -17.58 26.81
C LEU A 123 12.08 -16.80 25.49
N PHE A 124 12.59 -17.42 24.42
CA PHE A 124 12.41 -16.95 23.06
C PHE A 124 11.62 -18.00 22.28
N SER A 125 10.36 -17.71 22.01
CA SER A 125 9.44 -18.59 21.26
C SER A 125 9.40 -18.21 19.80
N PHE A 126 9.29 -19.18 18.90
CA PHE A 126 9.19 -18.95 17.46
C PHE A 126 8.57 -20.15 16.73
N ARG A 127 8.20 -19.93 15.48
CA ARG A 127 7.72 -20.96 14.56
C ARG A 127 8.68 -21.13 13.37
N MET A 128 8.88 -22.37 12.98
CA MET A 128 9.51 -22.76 11.71
C MET A 128 8.55 -23.69 10.96
N ASP A 129 8.14 -23.30 9.76
CA ASP A 129 7.04 -23.95 9.03
C ASP A 129 5.79 -24.05 9.92
N THR A 130 5.38 -25.27 10.29
CA THR A 130 4.25 -25.54 11.19
C THR A 130 4.67 -25.86 12.62
N LEU A 131 5.97 -25.95 12.92
CA LEU A 131 6.48 -26.39 14.21
C LEU A 131 6.75 -25.21 15.13
N LEU A 132 6.32 -25.32 16.39
CA LEU A 132 6.54 -24.33 17.43
C LEU A 132 7.72 -24.74 18.31
N PHE A 133 8.56 -23.76 18.63
CA PHE A 133 9.78 -23.95 19.43
C PHE A 133 9.88 -22.89 20.52
N GLU A 134 10.57 -23.26 21.62
CA GLU A 134 10.98 -22.36 22.69
C GLU A 134 12.44 -22.58 23.03
N TRP A 135 13.20 -21.49 22.97
CA TRP A 135 14.57 -21.44 23.48
C TRP A 135 14.56 -20.96 24.93
N ILE A 136 15.05 -21.80 25.83
CA ILE A 136 15.19 -21.50 27.27
C ILE A 136 16.57 -20.91 27.51
N ARG A 137 16.68 -19.58 27.58
CA ARG A 137 17.95 -18.83 27.67
C ARG A 137 18.82 -19.28 28.87
N THR A 138 18.21 -19.51 30.03
CA THR A 138 18.93 -19.91 31.25
C THR A 138 19.55 -21.29 31.18
N LYS A 139 19.09 -22.14 30.26
CA LYS A 139 19.56 -23.52 30.06
C LYS A 139 20.32 -23.71 28.76
N ASN A 140 20.31 -22.74 27.86
CA ASN A 140 20.77 -22.85 26.48
C ASN A 140 20.15 -24.07 25.77
N GLU A 141 18.84 -24.30 25.96
CA GLU A 141 18.13 -25.48 25.52
C GLU A 141 16.97 -25.10 24.59
N LEU A 142 16.85 -25.78 23.45
CA LEU A 142 15.73 -25.65 22.52
C LEU A 142 14.72 -26.78 22.73
N LYS A 143 13.45 -26.44 22.84
CA LYS A 143 12.34 -27.41 22.93
C LYS A 143 11.33 -27.21 21.83
N LYS A 144 10.87 -28.31 21.26
CA LYS A 144 9.68 -28.33 20.42
C LYS A 144 8.46 -28.35 21.32
N THR A 145 7.54 -27.36 21.17
CA THR A 145 6.38 -27.22 22.05
C THR A 145 5.04 -27.56 21.40
N GLY A 146 5.00 -27.62 20.06
CA GLY A 146 3.74 -27.95 19.38
C GLY A 146 3.79 -27.76 17.87
N THR A 147 2.60 -27.64 17.30
CA THR A 147 2.37 -27.33 15.89
C THR A 147 1.29 -26.26 15.76
N LYS A 148 1.48 -25.34 14.82
CA LYS A 148 0.46 -24.35 14.40
C LYS A 148 0.49 -24.27 12.89
N HIS A 149 -0.62 -24.58 12.24
CA HIS A 149 -0.76 -24.31 10.82
C HIS A 149 -0.90 -22.80 10.60
N PRO A 150 -0.32 -22.27 9.53
CA PRO A 150 -0.57 -20.89 9.14
C PRO A 150 -2.07 -20.69 8.93
N ASP A 151 -2.60 -19.56 9.38
CA ASP A 151 -3.95 -19.18 9.05
C ASP A 151 -4.04 -19.08 7.52
N LYS A 152 -5.13 -19.57 6.92
CA LYS A 152 -5.35 -19.35 5.49
C LYS A 152 -5.43 -17.83 5.27
N PRO A 153 -4.72 -17.28 4.31
CA PRO A 153 -4.90 -15.86 4.01
C PRO A 153 -6.36 -15.67 3.63
N ASP A 154 -7.02 -14.75 4.31
CA ASP A 154 -8.32 -14.25 3.87
C ASP A 154 -8.16 -13.70 2.46
N GLY A 155 -9.14 -13.95 1.59
CA GLY A 155 -9.19 -13.30 0.28
C GLY A 155 -9.14 -11.78 0.46
N TYR A 156 -8.64 -11.05 -0.52
CA TYR A 156 -8.50 -9.58 -0.47
C TYR A 156 -9.81 -8.87 -0.06
N TRP A 157 -10.91 -9.47 -0.40
CA TRP A 157 -12.26 -8.96 -0.14
C TRP A 157 -13.01 -9.92 0.73
N GLY A 158 -12.88 -10.46 1.66
CA GLY A 158 -13.79 -11.34 2.40
C GLY A 158 -15.16 -11.53 1.73
N ASP A 159 -15.92 -12.48 2.08
CA ASP A 159 -17.32 -12.51 1.71
C ASP A 159 -18.01 -11.28 2.33
N ARG A 160 -19.06 -10.76 1.66
CA ARG A 160 -19.92 -9.73 2.29
C ARG A 160 -20.25 -10.19 3.71
N ALA A 161 -19.89 -9.35 4.68
CA ALA A 161 -20.24 -9.64 6.06
C ALA A 161 -21.76 -9.79 6.18
N GLU A 162 -22.20 -10.95 6.65
CA GLU A 162 -23.63 -11.18 6.93
C GLU A 162 -23.98 -10.41 8.20
N ASP A 163 -24.42 -9.16 8.04
CA ASP A 163 -24.77 -8.28 9.14
C ASP A 163 -26.21 -8.41 9.64
N ARG A 164 -26.99 -9.32 9.03
CA ARG A 164 -28.37 -9.66 9.45
C ARG A 164 -28.42 -10.56 10.66
N THR A 165 -27.37 -11.33 10.87
CA THR A 165 -27.24 -12.29 11.96
C THR A 165 -25.86 -12.16 12.59
N GLY A 166 -25.80 -12.24 13.91
CA GLY A 166 -24.55 -12.15 14.65
C GLY A 166 -24.72 -12.68 16.07
N PRO A 167 -23.63 -12.86 16.82
CA PRO A 167 -23.71 -13.26 18.22
C PRO A 167 -24.43 -12.16 19.05
N PRO A 168 -25.19 -12.55 20.09
CA PRO A 168 -25.80 -11.59 20.97
C PRO A 168 -24.79 -10.67 21.66
N VAL A 169 -25.06 -9.36 21.64
CA VAL A 169 -24.19 -8.34 22.22
C VAL A 169 -24.58 -8.08 23.69
N LYS A 170 -23.65 -8.36 24.59
CA LYS A 170 -23.84 -8.22 26.03
C LYS A 170 -23.79 -6.76 26.48
N SER A 171 -24.73 -6.36 27.36
CA SER A 171 -24.71 -5.02 27.97
C SER A 171 -23.52 -4.83 28.92
N PRO A 172 -23.05 -3.58 29.16
CA PRO A 172 -21.97 -3.28 30.11
C PRO A 172 -22.21 -3.81 31.53
N ASP A 173 -23.43 -3.71 32.03
CA ASP A 173 -23.85 -4.21 33.37
C ASP A 173 -24.07 -5.74 33.39
N ARG A 174 -23.91 -6.41 32.22
CA ARG A 174 -24.07 -7.87 32.03
C ARG A 174 -25.46 -8.42 32.30
N LYS A 175 -26.50 -7.59 32.40
CA LYS A 175 -27.85 -8.06 32.66
C LYS A 175 -28.65 -8.36 31.41
N TRP A 176 -28.24 -7.84 30.25
CA TRP A 176 -28.97 -7.93 28.99
C TRP A 176 -28.09 -8.45 27.85
N PHE A 177 -28.74 -9.08 26.86
CA PHE A 177 -28.17 -9.43 25.56
C PHE A 177 -29.04 -8.87 24.44
N ALA A 178 -28.47 -8.08 23.55
CA ALA A 178 -29.15 -7.59 22.35
C ALA A 178 -28.81 -8.47 21.15
N PHE A 179 -29.78 -8.76 20.31
CA PHE A 179 -29.61 -9.61 19.12
C PHE A 179 -30.67 -9.29 18.07
N ILE A 180 -30.43 -9.78 16.84
CA ILE A 180 -31.38 -9.70 15.74
C ILE A 180 -32.12 -11.01 15.58
N ARG A 181 -33.42 -10.93 15.42
CA ARG A 181 -34.29 -12.03 15.02
C ARG A 181 -35.39 -11.52 14.10
N ASP A 182 -35.65 -12.25 13.02
CA ASP A 182 -36.67 -11.87 12.03
C ASP A 182 -36.53 -10.40 11.54
N ASN A 183 -35.26 -10.01 11.27
CA ASN A 183 -34.84 -8.65 10.86
C ASN A 183 -35.11 -7.51 11.90
N ASN A 184 -35.49 -7.85 13.14
CA ASN A 184 -35.84 -6.92 14.20
C ASN A 184 -34.90 -7.04 15.39
N VAL A 185 -34.81 -5.97 16.19
CA VAL A 185 -34.00 -5.87 17.40
C VAL A 185 -34.76 -6.45 18.61
N PHE A 186 -34.12 -7.35 19.31
CA PHE A 186 -34.58 -7.96 20.56
C PHE A 186 -33.53 -7.83 21.65
N VAL A 187 -33.98 -7.83 22.88
CA VAL A 187 -33.13 -8.00 24.06
C VAL A 187 -33.68 -9.09 24.97
N ASN A 188 -32.75 -9.89 25.55
CA ASN A 188 -33.06 -10.87 26.60
C ASN A 188 -32.37 -10.47 27.89
N ASP A 189 -32.96 -10.81 29.03
CA ASP A 189 -32.21 -10.80 30.28
C ASP A 189 -31.13 -11.89 30.30
N SER A 190 -30.17 -11.79 31.21
CA SER A 190 -29.03 -12.72 31.30
C SER A 190 -29.43 -14.17 31.59
N LEU A 191 -30.68 -14.43 31.99
CA LEU A 191 -31.25 -15.76 32.25
C LEU A 191 -32.09 -16.28 31.06
N GLY A 192 -32.29 -15.44 30.03
CA GLY A 192 -33.10 -15.78 28.84
C GLY A 192 -34.60 -15.87 29.11
N LYS A 193 -35.09 -15.38 30.29
CA LYS A 193 -36.46 -15.51 30.71
C LYS A 193 -37.33 -14.34 30.25
N ASN A 194 -36.77 -13.16 30.18
CA ASN A 194 -37.52 -11.93 29.82
C ASN A 194 -37.01 -11.42 28.47
N GLN A 195 -37.78 -11.67 27.42
CA GLN A 195 -37.52 -11.15 26.10
C GLN A 195 -38.34 -9.94 25.77
N ILE A 196 -37.73 -8.91 25.23
CA ILE A 196 -38.36 -7.68 24.79
C ILE A 196 -38.04 -7.46 23.32
N GLN A 197 -39.05 -7.25 22.50
CA GLN A 197 -38.88 -6.79 21.12
C GLN A 197 -38.86 -5.26 21.13
N LEU A 198 -37.84 -4.66 20.50
CA LEU A 198 -37.61 -3.20 20.48
C LEU A 198 -37.98 -2.58 19.15
N SER A 199 -37.97 -3.36 18.03
CA SER A 199 -38.41 -2.89 16.72
C SER A 199 -39.42 -3.85 16.11
N PHE A 200 -40.33 -3.34 15.21
CA PHE A 200 -41.46 -4.06 14.64
C PHE A 200 -41.56 -3.86 13.11
N ASP A 201 -40.66 -3.10 12.54
CA ASP A 201 -40.68 -2.63 11.15
C ASP A 201 -39.51 -3.18 10.31
N GLY A 202 -38.82 -4.22 10.84
CA GLY A 202 -37.80 -4.95 10.10
C GLY A 202 -38.38 -5.92 9.09
N SER A 203 -37.79 -5.98 7.91
CA SER A 203 -38.15 -6.87 6.81
C SER A 203 -36.91 -7.33 6.05
N VAL A 204 -37.04 -8.25 5.09
CA VAL A 204 -35.93 -8.69 4.25
C VAL A 204 -35.34 -7.53 3.43
N GLY A 205 -36.14 -6.56 3.01
CA GLY A 205 -35.69 -5.37 2.27
C GLY A 205 -35.18 -4.23 3.14
N GLU A 206 -35.64 -4.16 4.40
CA GLU A 206 -35.21 -3.17 5.39
C GLU A 206 -35.04 -3.85 6.75
N TYR A 207 -33.81 -4.19 7.11
CA TYR A 207 -33.47 -4.98 8.30
C TYR A 207 -32.61 -4.19 9.29
N TYR A 208 -32.59 -4.65 10.54
CA TYR A 208 -31.63 -4.14 11.53
C TYR A 208 -30.34 -4.94 11.48
N SER A 209 -29.20 -4.23 11.43
CA SER A 209 -27.87 -4.86 11.48
C SER A 209 -27.59 -5.45 12.86
N SER A 210 -26.84 -6.54 12.90
CA SER A 210 -26.36 -7.17 14.13
C SER A 210 -25.28 -6.36 14.86
N GLU A 211 -24.79 -5.29 14.25
CA GLU A 211 -23.90 -4.31 14.90
C GLU A 211 -24.70 -3.41 15.85
N LEU A 212 -24.79 -3.83 17.11
CA LEU A 212 -25.54 -3.17 18.17
C LEU A 212 -24.60 -2.63 19.24
N PHE A 213 -24.87 -1.41 19.70
CA PHE A 213 -24.01 -0.65 20.61
C PHE A 213 -24.78 -0.21 21.86
N TRP A 214 -24.46 -0.79 23.01
CA TRP A 214 -25.04 -0.41 24.28
C TRP A 214 -24.52 0.94 24.77
N SER A 215 -25.40 1.74 25.36
CA SER A 215 -24.97 2.88 26.19
C SER A 215 -24.20 2.39 27.42
N PRO A 216 -23.21 3.17 27.92
CA PRO A 216 -22.43 2.78 29.10
C PRO A 216 -23.25 2.39 30.33
N ASP A 217 -24.42 3.01 30.54
CA ASP A 217 -25.36 2.71 31.63
C ASP A 217 -26.30 1.52 31.35
N SER A 218 -26.19 0.88 30.16
CA SER A 218 -27.02 -0.25 29.75
C SER A 218 -28.51 0.02 29.59
N LYS A 219 -28.92 1.30 29.52
CA LYS A 219 -30.35 1.68 29.43
C LYS A 219 -30.81 1.91 28.00
N LYS A 220 -29.87 2.17 27.08
CA LYS A 220 -30.15 2.44 25.67
C LYS A 220 -29.32 1.59 24.75
N LEU A 221 -29.81 1.38 23.53
CA LEU A 221 -29.16 0.62 22.50
C LEU A 221 -29.17 1.43 21.21
N ALA A 222 -28.02 1.65 20.62
CA ALA A 222 -27.86 2.19 19.27
C ALA A 222 -27.53 1.08 18.26
N GLY A 223 -27.90 1.27 17.01
CA GLY A 223 -27.60 0.38 15.89
C GLY A 223 -27.93 1.04 14.57
N THR A 224 -28.04 0.24 13.52
CA THR A 224 -28.41 0.72 12.19
C THR A 224 -29.57 -0.10 11.62
N LYS A 225 -30.52 0.59 10.98
CA LYS A 225 -31.50 0.00 10.08
C LYS A 225 -30.99 0.14 8.65
N VAL A 226 -30.92 -0.96 7.91
CA VAL A 226 -30.29 -1.03 6.59
C VAL A 226 -31.35 -1.32 5.54
N ARG A 227 -31.50 -0.44 4.55
CA ARG A 227 -32.19 -0.75 3.30
C ARG A 227 -31.24 -1.53 2.41
N ALA A 228 -31.61 -2.77 2.13
CA ALA A 228 -30.80 -3.67 1.33
C ALA A 228 -30.73 -3.22 -0.15
N GLU A 229 -29.58 -3.42 -0.75
CA GLU A 229 -29.39 -3.38 -2.20
C GLU A 229 -29.56 -4.77 -2.82
N ILE A 230 -29.61 -4.81 -4.16
CA ILE A 230 -29.44 -6.06 -4.91
C ILE A 230 -27.95 -6.28 -5.07
N PRO A 231 -27.38 -7.35 -4.49
CA PRO A 231 -25.93 -7.54 -4.50
C PRO A 231 -25.44 -7.90 -5.90
N HIS A 232 -24.34 -7.27 -6.33
CA HIS A 232 -23.63 -7.61 -7.55
C HIS A 232 -22.44 -8.51 -7.24
N TYR A 233 -22.18 -9.47 -8.15
CA TYR A 233 -21.10 -10.45 -8.02
C TYR A 233 -20.24 -10.46 -9.27
N ILE A 234 -18.95 -10.71 -9.08
CA ILE A 234 -18.08 -11.19 -10.15
C ILE A 234 -17.97 -12.72 -10.07
N TYR A 235 -17.69 -13.35 -11.21
CA TYR A 235 -17.66 -14.80 -11.34
C TYR A 235 -16.30 -15.23 -11.88
N PHE A 236 -15.75 -16.29 -11.30
CA PHE A 236 -14.50 -16.90 -11.72
C PHE A 236 -14.74 -18.35 -12.10
N VAL A 237 -13.99 -18.81 -13.11
CA VAL A 237 -13.90 -20.22 -13.44
C VAL A 237 -12.48 -20.66 -13.13
N GLU A 238 -12.27 -21.37 -12.01
CA GLU A 238 -11.00 -22.03 -11.73
C GLU A 238 -10.85 -23.21 -12.69
N SER A 239 -10.17 -22.99 -13.80
CA SER A 239 -10.08 -23.95 -14.91
C SER A 239 -9.25 -25.18 -14.59
N SER A 240 -8.29 -25.07 -13.66
CA SER A 240 -7.34 -26.14 -13.31
C SER A 240 -7.24 -26.34 -11.78
N PRO A 241 -8.35 -26.74 -11.11
CA PRO A 241 -8.31 -27.02 -9.68
C PRO A 241 -7.41 -28.24 -9.41
N SER A 242 -6.69 -28.22 -8.27
CA SER A 242 -5.73 -29.28 -7.95
C SER A 242 -6.37 -30.58 -7.43
N ASP A 243 -7.65 -30.58 -7.08
CA ASP A 243 -8.38 -31.66 -6.41
C ASP A 243 -9.43 -32.35 -7.31
N GLN A 244 -9.66 -31.85 -8.54
CA GLN A 244 -10.61 -32.43 -9.50
C GLN A 244 -10.29 -32.02 -10.94
N PHE A 245 -10.83 -32.76 -11.94
CA PHE A 245 -10.66 -32.43 -13.36
C PHE A 245 -11.65 -31.38 -13.87
N GLN A 246 -12.88 -31.34 -13.30
CA GLN A 246 -13.88 -30.36 -13.72
C GLN A 246 -13.55 -28.99 -13.16
N PRO A 247 -13.71 -27.92 -13.95
CA PRO A 247 -13.58 -26.56 -13.46
C PRO A 247 -14.53 -26.26 -12.29
N LYS A 248 -14.13 -25.31 -11.44
CA LYS A 248 -14.96 -24.81 -10.34
C LYS A 248 -15.44 -23.41 -10.62
N LEU A 249 -16.75 -23.18 -10.45
CA LEU A 249 -17.32 -21.85 -10.47
C LEU A 249 -17.24 -21.24 -9.06
N GLN A 250 -16.68 -20.04 -8.98
CA GLN A 250 -16.65 -19.23 -7.76
C GLN A 250 -17.30 -17.88 -8.02
N LYS A 251 -17.79 -17.22 -6.98
CA LYS A 251 -18.31 -15.87 -7.05
C LYS A 251 -17.87 -15.04 -5.85
N ARG A 252 -17.72 -13.71 -6.05
CA ARG A 252 -17.43 -12.76 -4.99
C ARG A 252 -18.40 -11.58 -5.08
N TYR A 253 -18.85 -11.09 -3.92
CA TYR A 253 -19.57 -9.83 -3.86
C TYR A 253 -18.65 -8.70 -4.30
N TYR A 254 -19.08 -7.92 -5.28
CA TYR A 254 -18.20 -6.94 -5.91
C TYR A 254 -19.02 -5.80 -6.54
N PRO A 255 -19.44 -4.80 -5.75
CA PRO A 255 -20.10 -3.62 -6.28
C PRO A 255 -19.10 -2.77 -7.09
N LYS A 256 -19.51 -2.35 -8.27
CA LYS A 256 -18.76 -1.52 -9.21
C LYS A 256 -19.20 -0.06 -9.13
N ALA A 257 -18.37 0.85 -9.64
CA ALA A 257 -18.74 2.26 -9.70
C ALA A 257 -20.13 2.45 -10.39
N GLY A 258 -21.00 3.17 -9.72
CA GLY A 258 -22.39 3.40 -10.17
C GLY A 258 -23.43 2.43 -9.60
N ASP A 259 -23.03 1.28 -9.07
CA ASP A 259 -23.96 0.29 -8.49
C ASP A 259 -24.68 0.85 -7.26
N ALA A 260 -25.88 0.33 -6.98
CA ALA A 260 -26.60 0.63 -5.76
C ALA A 260 -25.82 0.15 -4.54
N LEU A 261 -25.85 0.93 -3.47
CA LEU A 261 -25.27 0.60 -2.16
C LEU A 261 -26.37 0.40 -1.12
N PRO A 262 -26.14 -0.41 -0.08
CA PRO A 262 -27.04 -0.46 1.06
C PRO A 262 -27.09 0.92 1.73
N ILE A 263 -28.26 1.32 2.20
CA ILE A 263 -28.44 2.61 2.87
C ILE A 263 -28.72 2.35 4.35
N SER A 264 -27.84 2.83 5.22
CA SER A 264 -27.94 2.70 6.67
C SER A 264 -28.57 3.94 7.29
N SER A 265 -29.44 3.75 8.27
CA SER A 265 -30.01 4.81 9.09
C SER A 265 -29.75 4.50 10.56
N PRO A 266 -29.33 5.47 11.40
CA PRO A 266 -29.15 5.23 12.80
C PRO A 266 -30.46 4.84 13.46
N ALA A 267 -30.41 3.89 14.38
CA ALA A 267 -31.53 3.46 15.20
C ALA A 267 -31.18 3.62 16.66
N LEU A 268 -32.12 4.07 17.46
CA LEU A 268 -31.97 4.31 18.90
C LEU A 268 -33.16 3.70 19.66
N PHE A 269 -32.88 2.91 20.68
CA PHE A 269 -33.87 2.23 21.50
C PHE A 269 -33.67 2.57 22.98
N ASP A 270 -34.77 2.74 23.68
CA ASP A 270 -34.82 2.93 25.13
C ASP A 270 -35.41 1.69 25.80
N LEU A 271 -34.68 1.07 26.72
CA LEU A 271 -35.08 -0.17 27.38
C LEU A 271 -36.11 0.05 28.47
N GLU A 272 -36.09 1.21 29.13
CA GLU A 272 -37.05 1.52 30.21
C GLU A 272 -38.45 1.70 29.64
N THR A 273 -38.54 2.45 28.54
CA THR A 273 -39.82 2.67 27.84
C THR A 273 -40.16 1.57 26.84
N LYS A 274 -39.20 0.71 26.48
CA LYS A 274 -39.30 -0.35 25.47
C LYS A 274 -39.69 0.18 24.08
N LYS A 275 -39.22 1.37 23.74
CA LYS A 275 -39.59 2.08 22.50
C LYS A 275 -38.35 2.46 21.70
N GLN A 276 -38.55 2.54 20.40
CA GLN A 276 -37.61 3.20 19.49
C GLN A 276 -37.78 4.72 19.64
N ILE A 277 -36.68 5.44 19.60
CA ILE A 277 -36.60 6.90 19.55
C ILE A 277 -36.28 7.26 18.09
N ASP A 278 -37.10 8.10 17.49
CA ASP A 278 -36.89 8.56 16.10
C ASP A 278 -35.63 9.39 16.01
N VAL A 279 -34.75 9.04 15.07
CA VAL A 279 -33.52 9.78 14.78
C VAL A 279 -33.72 10.61 13.52
N ASP A 280 -33.40 11.91 13.60
CA ASP A 280 -33.49 12.82 12.44
C ASP A 280 -32.56 12.38 11.31
N GLY A 281 -33.13 11.97 10.17
CA GLY A 281 -32.42 11.47 9.00
C GLY A 281 -31.92 12.55 8.02
N THR A 282 -32.24 13.82 8.24
CA THR A 282 -31.98 14.91 7.30
C THR A 282 -30.48 15.12 6.99
N PRO A 283 -29.54 14.98 7.95
CA PRO A 283 -28.15 15.30 7.70
C PRO A 283 -27.40 14.32 6.77
N PHE A 284 -27.91 13.10 6.50
CA PHE A 284 -27.15 12.02 5.86
C PHE A 284 -27.78 11.47 4.57
N MET A 285 -28.24 12.39 3.73
CA MET A 285 -28.72 12.07 2.39
C MET A 285 -27.57 11.77 1.42
N ASN A 286 -27.79 10.89 0.43
CA ASN A 286 -26.81 10.48 -0.60
C ASN A 286 -25.56 9.84 0.02
N GLN A 287 -25.77 8.76 0.72
CA GLN A 287 -24.77 8.06 1.53
C GLN A 287 -23.87 7.16 0.69
N PHE A 288 -22.54 7.20 0.95
CA PHE A 288 -21.63 6.11 0.63
C PHE A 288 -21.54 5.16 1.82
N THR A 289 -21.18 5.67 3.00
CA THR A 289 -21.15 4.89 4.24
C THR A 289 -21.65 5.72 5.43
N LEU A 290 -22.22 5.01 6.39
CA LEU A 290 -22.52 5.49 7.74
C LEU A 290 -21.99 4.44 8.71
N GLY A 291 -21.11 4.83 9.64
CA GLY A 291 -20.47 3.88 10.54
C GLY A 291 -19.79 4.54 11.74
N ASN A 292 -18.94 3.78 12.42
CA ASN A 292 -18.17 4.24 13.57
C ASN A 292 -19.05 4.80 14.71
N ILE A 293 -20.15 4.05 15.06
CA ILE A 293 -21.03 4.41 16.16
C ILE A 293 -20.27 4.32 17.48
N ALA A 294 -20.23 5.42 18.23
CA ALA A 294 -19.56 5.50 19.51
C ALA A 294 -20.37 6.30 20.54
N TRP A 295 -20.68 5.69 21.68
CA TRP A 295 -21.37 6.34 22.79
C TRP A 295 -20.46 7.29 23.57
N ARG A 296 -21.04 8.42 24.04
CA ARG A 296 -20.42 9.23 25.07
C ARG A 296 -20.53 8.51 26.43
N LYS A 297 -19.48 8.61 27.24
CA LYS A 297 -19.38 7.89 28.52
C LYS A 297 -20.48 8.32 29.52
N ASP A 298 -20.97 9.55 29.39
CA ASP A 298 -22.06 10.11 30.22
C ASP A 298 -23.46 9.77 29.69
N ASN A 299 -23.59 8.95 28.66
CA ASN A 299 -24.83 8.47 28.03
C ASN A 299 -25.67 9.55 27.36
N ARG A 300 -25.23 10.83 27.28
CA ARG A 300 -25.99 11.93 26.68
C ARG A 300 -26.26 11.77 25.20
N ALA A 301 -25.33 11.10 24.49
CA ALA A 301 -25.36 10.99 23.04
C ALA A 301 -24.48 9.84 22.53
N PHE A 302 -24.64 9.50 21.28
CA PHE A 302 -23.67 8.75 20.51
C PHE A 302 -23.30 9.51 19.23
N THR A 303 -22.14 9.22 18.65
CA THR A 303 -21.71 9.78 17.38
C THR A 303 -21.62 8.71 16.32
N PHE A 304 -21.71 9.12 15.05
CA PHE A 304 -21.35 8.32 13.89
C PHE A 304 -20.65 9.19 12.85
N GLU A 305 -20.00 8.53 11.88
CA GLU A 305 -19.35 9.15 10.75
C GLU A 305 -20.16 8.91 9.49
N PHE A 306 -20.32 9.94 8.69
CA PHE A 306 -21.06 9.92 7.45
C PHE A 306 -20.13 10.33 6.29
N ASN A 307 -19.97 9.46 5.31
CA ASN A 307 -19.28 9.73 4.07
C ASN A 307 -20.32 9.85 2.95
N GLN A 308 -20.40 11.00 2.32
CA GLN A 308 -21.32 11.24 1.21
C GLN A 308 -20.80 10.52 -0.04
N ARG A 309 -21.68 9.94 -0.82
CA ARG A 309 -21.32 9.33 -2.10
C ARG A 309 -20.82 10.41 -3.09
N GLY A 310 -19.70 10.13 -3.75
CA GLY A 310 -18.91 11.12 -4.48
C GLY A 310 -17.75 11.69 -3.66
N HIS A 311 -17.72 11.40 -2.33
CA HIS A 311 -16.60 11.66 -1.42
C HIS A 311 -16.18 13.13 -1.27
N GLN A 312 -17.10 14.05 -1.60
CA GLN A 312 -16.86 15.49 -1.51
C GLN A 312 -17.30 16.06 -0.15
N ARG A 313 -17.93 15.25 0.69
CA ARG A 313 -18.36 15.63 2.03
C ARG A 313 -18.20 14.48 3.02
N PHE A 314 -17.60 14.77 4.15
CA PHE A 314 -17.48 13.86 5.28
C PHE A 314 -17.91 14.54 6.58
N GLN A 315 -18.74 13.89 7.39
CA GLN A 315 -19.31 14.50 8.58
C GLN A 315 -19.13 13.63 9.81
N VAL A 316 -18.95 14.27 10.97
CA VAL A 316 -19.14 13.66 12.28
C VAL A 316 -20.44 14.19 12.85
N ILE A 317 -21.37 13.31 13.15
CA ILE A 317 -22.73 13.65 13.61
C ILE A 317 -22.94 13.07 15.00
N GLU A 318 -23.46 13.88 15.92
CA GLU A 318 -23.85 13.46 17.26
C GLU A 318 -25.37 13.36 17.35
N VAL A 319 -25.89 12.26 17.89
CA VAL A 319 -27.31 12.02 18.14
C VAL A 319 -27.58 12.14 19.62
N ASN A 320 -28.48 13.04 20.02
CA ASN A 320 -28.91 13.17 21.38
C ASN A 320 -29.70 11.93 21.82
N ALA A 321 -29.26 11.27 22.88
CA ALA A 321 -29.78 9.97 23.30
C ALA A 321 -31.22 10.03 23.85
N THR A 322 -31.75 11.22 24.17
CA THR A 322 -33.11 11.39 24.68
C THR A 322 -34.11 11.81 23.61
N SER A 323 -33.67 12.69 22.70
CA SER A 323 -34.58 13.29 21.71
C SER A 323 -34.41 12.76 20.29
N GLY A 324 -33.34 12.00 20.00
CA GLY A 324 -32.99 11.55 18.63
C GLY A 324 -32.52 12.68 17.70
N LYS A 325 -32.43 13.93 18.18
CA LYS A 325 -31.99 15.07 17.37
C LYS A 325 -30.52 14.94 17.00
N CYS A 326 -30.22 15.15 15.72
CA CYS A 326 -28.87 15.15 15.18
C CYS A 326 -28.24 16.54 15.25
N LYS A 327 -26.94 16.58 15.56
CA LYS A 327 -26.06 17.75 15.47
C LYS A 327 -24.81 17.40 14.68
N VAL A 328 -24.49 18.16 13.64
CA VAL A 328 -23.24 18.03 12.93
C VAL A 328 -22.13 18.69 13.74
N LEU A 329 -21.13 17.91 14.16
CA LEU A 329 -19.97 18.39 14.90
C LEU A 329 -18.86 18.82 13.95
N ILE A 330 -18.61 18.06 12.88
CA ILE A 330 -17.62 18.37 11.84
C ILE A 330 -18.28 18.19 10.48
N ASP A 331 -18.11 19.15 9.61
CA ASP A 331 -18.57 19.14 8.21
C ASP A 331 -17.39 19.45 7.29
N GLU A 332 -16.66 18.41 6.91
CA GLU A 332 -15.55 18.51 5.99
C GLU A 332 -16.06 18.49 4.55
N LYS A 333 -15.58 19.41 3.71
CA LYS A 333 -16.00 19.55 2.31
C LYS A 333 -14.79 19.73 1.40
N SER A 334 -14.92 19.23 0.18
CA SER A 334 -13.95 19.41 -0.90
C SER A 334 -14.68 19.56 -2.23
N GLU A 335 -14.16 20.36 -3.13
CA GLU A 335 -14.68 20.46 -4.51
C GLU A 335 -14.28 19.24 -5.35
N THR A 336 -13.22 18.54 -4.97
CA THR A 336 -12.75 17.33 -5.60
C THR A 336 -13.14 16.11 -4.76
N PHE A 337 -12.27 15.62 -3.94
CA PHE A 337 -12.51 14.51 -3.02
C PHE A 337 -11.87 14.77 -1.65
N ILE A 338 -12.36 14.09 -0.66
CA ILE A 338 -11.73 13.97 0.65
C ILE A 338 -11.01 12.62 0.68
N ASP A 339 -9.71 12.63 0.97
CA ASP A 339 -8.93 11.40 1.14
C ASP A 339 -9.18 10.80 2.53
N TYR A 340 -10.38 10.24 2.67
CA TYR A 340 -10.83 9.64 3.94
C TYR A 340 -10.12 8.33 4.26
N SER A 341 -9.55 7.66 3.25
CA SER A 341 -8.96 6.33 3.41
C SER A 341 -7.52 6.38 3.93
N THR A 342 -6.76 7.47 3.66
CA THR A 342 -5.35 7.53 4.03
C THR A 342 -4.94 8.76 4.86
N LYS A 343 -5.71 9.85 4.83
CA LYS A 343 -5.33 11.12 5.48
C LYS A 343 -6.24 11.53 6.63
N LEU A 344 -7.49 11.09 6.62
CA LEU A 344 -8.46 11.53 7.61
C LEU A 344 -8.22 10.85 8.96
N THR A 345 -8.09 11.63 10.01
CA THR A 345 -7.97 11.14 11.39
C THR A 345 -8.91 11.89 12.30
N ARG A 346 -9.67 11.15 13.10
CA ARG A 346 -10.47 11.64 14.22
C ARG A 346 -9.94 11.04 15.51
N ARG A 347 -9.74 11.90 16.54
CA ARG A 347 -9.49 11.47 17.92
C ARG A 347 -10.29 12.30 18.88
N ASP A 348 -11.23 11.68 19.55
CA ASP A 348 -12.03 12.31 20.61
C ASP A 348 -11.19 12.39 21.90
N VAL A 349 -11.13 13.57 22.50
CA VAL A 349 -10.38 13.90 23.72
C VAL A 349 -11.37 14.15 24.85
N ASN A 350 -11.10 13.65 26.05
CA ASN A 350 -11.95 13.81 27.23
C ASN A 350 -13.43 13.51 26.95
N ASP A 351 -13.71 12.35 26.34
CA ASP A 351 -15.07 11.91 26.00
C ASP A 351 -15.79 12.85 25.01
N GLY A 352 -15.04 13.36 24.04
CA GLY A 352 -15.55 14.23 22.98
C GLY A 352 -15.85 15.65 23.44
N LYS A 353 -15.27 16.12 24.57
CA LYS A 353 -15.24 17.54 24.91
C LYS A 353 -14.38 18.34 23.94
N GLU A 354 -13.43 17.67 23.30
CA GLU A 354 -12.65 18.20 22.19
C GLU A 354 -12.43 17.10 21.16
N ILE A 355 -12.17 17.48 19.91
CA ILE A 355 -11.91 16.56 18.80
C ILE A 355 -10.65 17.02 18.05
N ILE A 356 -9.67 16.12 17.93
CA ILE A 356 -8.53 16.27 17.02
C ILE A 356 -8.98 15.75 15.66
N TRP A 357 -8.78 16.56 14.63
CA TRP A 357 -9.20 16.30 13.26
C TRP A 357 -8.10 16.65 12.27
N THR A 358 -7.91 15.84 11.22
CA THR A 358 -7.02 16.19 10.11
C THR A 358 -7.83 16.65 8.91
N SER A 359 -7.31 17.64 8.18
CA SER A 359 -7.99 18.25 7.04
C SER A 359 -7.01 18.85 6.04
N GLU A 360 -7.36 18.78 4.75
CA GLU A 360 -6.64 19.43 3.65
C GLU A 360 -7.24 20.78 3.23
N ARG A 361 -8.09 21.39 4.05
CA ARG A 361 -8.87 22.60 3.72
C ARG A 361 -8.04 23.83 3.31
N GLU A 362 -6.77 23.87 3.70
CA GLU A 362 -5.84 24.95 3.34
C GLU A 362 -4.80 24.49 2.30
N GLY A 363 -5.08 23.41 1.57
CA GLY A 363 -4.21 22.89 0.51
C GLY A 363 -3.14 21.90 0.99
N TRP A 364 -3.03 21.64 2.29
CA TRP A 364 -2.10 20.70 2.91
C TRP A 364 -2.77 19.97 4.07
N ASN A 365 -2.42 18.70 4.29
CA ASN A 365 -3.02 17.95 5.38
C ASN A 365 -2.45 18.38 6.74
N HIS A 366 -3.31 18.96 7.59
CA HIS A 366 -2.95 19.49 8.89
C HIS A 366 -3.91 19.04 9.99
N ILE A 367 -3.44 19.19 11.24
CA ILE A 367 -4.19 18.87 12.46
C ILE A 367 -4.93 20.11 12.93
N TYR A 368 -6.20 19.93 13.27
CA TYR A 368 -7.12 20.94 13.83
C TYR A 368 -7.69 20.45 15.15
N LEU A 369 -7.92 21.37 16.08
CA LEU A 369 -8.60 21.13 17.34
C LEU A 369 -9.99 21.77 17.31
N TYR A 370 -11.01 20.96 17.55
CA TYR A 370 -12.39 21.40 17.68
C TYR A 370 -12.85 21.28 19.14
N ASP A 371 -13.81 22.11 19.53
CA ASP A 371 -14.59 21.94 20.73
C ASP A 371 -15.62 20.82 20.56
N GLY A 372 -16.13 20.28 21.67
CA GLY A 372 -17.13 19.22 21.65
C GLY A 372 -18.49 19.64 21.08
N ASP A 373 -18.73 20.93 20.91
CA ASP A 373 -19.89 21.46 20.23
C ASP A 373 -19.74 21.60 18.72
N GLY A 374 -18.54 21.31 18.16
CA GLY A 374 -18.19 21.39 16.74
C GLY A 374 -17.58 22.73 16.31
N SER A 375 -17.30 23.65 17.26
CA SER A 375 -16.62 24.91 16.97
C SER A 375 -15.13 24.69 16.80
N LEU A 376 -14.52 25.24 15.75
CA LEU A 376 -13.07 25.20 15.54
C LEU A 376 -12.36 26.05 16.60
N LYS A 377 -11.49 25.45 17.41
CA LYS A 377 -10.68 26.16 18.41
C LYS A 377 -9.42 26.76 17.80
N ASN A 378 -8.62 25.93 17.17
CA ASN A 378 -7.40 26.37 16.49
C ASN A 378 -6.90 25.33 15.50
N GLN A 379 -6.07 25.79 14.58
CA GLN A 379 -5.20 24.96 13.75
C GLN A 379 -3.93 24.64 14.56
N VAL A 380 -3.65 23.33 14.72
CA VAL A 380 -2.51 22.86 15.53
C VAL A 380 -1.22 22.86 14.73
N THR A 381 -1.29 22.39 13.47
CA THR A 381 -0.14 22.37 12.55
C THR A 381 -0.43 23.20 11.32
N LYS A 382 0.58 23.86 10.73
CA LYS A 382 0.43 24.74 9.56
C LYS A 382 1.71 24.82 8.73
N GLY A 383 1.59 25.16 7.45
CA GLY A 383 2.70 25.34 6.52
C GLY A 383 2.55 24.53 5.23
N GLU A 384 3.52 24.62 4.33
CA GLU A 384 3.53 23.93 3.03
C GLU A 384 4.14 22.52 3.15
N TRP A 385 3.55 21.68 3.99
CA TRP A 385 3.97 20.30 4.28
C TRP A 385 2.78 19.47 4.76
N VAL A 386 2.92 18.15 4.87
CA VAL A 386 1.81 17.25 5.19
C VAL A 386 2.02 16.49 6.49
N VAL A 387 0.98 16.45 7.32
CA VAL A 387 0.81 15.45 8.37
C VAL A 387 0.49 14.12 7.69
N ARG A 388 1.29 13.10 8.00
CA ARG A 388 1.15 11.75 7.45
C ARG A 388 0.34 10.83 8.36
N GLU A 389 0.48 11.03 9.67
CA GLU A 389 -0.17 10.22 10.68
C GLU A 389 -0.25 10.96 12.03
N VAL A 390 -1.36 10.82 12.73
CA VAL A 390 -1.47 11.15 14.15
C VAL A 390 -1.19 9.87 14.94
N VAL A 391 0.05 9.71 15.41
CA VAL A 391 0.52 8.48 16.07
C VAL A 391 -0.12 8.31 17.44
N LYS A 392 -0.14 9.40 18.24
CA LYS A 392 -0.70 9.36 19.59
C LYS A 392 -1.18 10.74 20.05
N VAL A 393 -2.31 10.76 20.74
CA VAL A 393 -2.82 11.92 21.46
C VAL A 393 -2.65 11.64 22.97
N PHE A 394 -2.04 12.57 23.70
CA PHE A 394 -1.84 12.52 25.13
C PHE A 394 -2.78 13.51 25.83
N ASP A 395 -3.95 13.03 26.23
CA ASP A 395 -5.00 13.85 26.81
C ASP A 395 -4.54 14.63 28.07
N SER A 396 -3.83 13.95 28.97
CA SER A 396 -3.41 14.53 30.25
C SER A 396 -2.35 15.62 30.12
N THR A 397 -1.43 15.48 29.16
CA THR A 397 -0.35 16.46 28.90
C THR A 397 -0.67 17.40 27.75
N ARG A 398 -1.81 17.19 27.06
CA ARG A 398 -2.28 17.97 25.91
C ARG A 398 -1.23 18.07 24.79
N LYS A 399 -0.66 16.91 24.41
CA LYS A 399 0.33 16.81 23.34
C LYS A 399 -0.11 15.84 22.28
N ILE A 400 0.39 16.04 21.06
CA ILE A 400 0.17 15.18 19.91
C ILE A 400 1.53 14.73 19.39
N LEU A 401 1.72 13.42 19.31
CA LEU A 401 2.80 12.79 18.57
C LEU A 401 2.30 12.49 17.16
N PHE A 402 3.01 12.98 16.16
CA PHE A 402 2.60 12.80 14.76
C PHE A 402 3.80 12.61 13.84
N ALA A 403 3.56 11.98 12.70
CA ALA A 403 4.51 11.87 11.61
C ALA A 403 4.15 12.86 10.50
N ALA A 404 5.16 13.44 9.86
CA ALA A 404 5.00 14.42 8.80
C ALA A 404 6.10 14.31 7.75
N SER A 405 5.87 14.87 6.56
CA SER A 405 6.86 14.93 5.48
C SER A 405 6.79 16.26 4.72
N GLY A 406 7.90 16.64 4.08
CA GLY A 406 8.01 17.87 3.29
C GLY A 406 8.23 19.15 4.11
N ARG A 407 8.48 19.04 5.41
CA ARG A 407 8.68 20.20 6.29
C ARG A 407 10.06 20.83 6.17
N ASN A 408 11.09 20.02 5.94
CA ASN A 408 12.47 20.48 5.93
C ASN A 408 12.87 20.95 4.53
N PRO A 409 13.28 22.23 4.34
CA PRO A 409 13.67 22.74 3.02
C PRO A 409 14.87 22.00 2.44
N GLY A 410 14.83 21.72 1.13
CA GLY A 410 15.95 21.08 0.42
C GLY A 410 16.02 19.56 0.56
N GLU A 411 15.14 18.95 1.32
CA GLU A 411 14.98 17.48 1.39
C GLU A 411 14.00 16.96 0.34
N ASP A 412 14.08 15.65 0.08
CA ASP A 412 13.01 14.93 -0.60
C ASP A 412 11.71 15.06 0.22
N PRO A 413 10.65 15.69 -0.30
CA PRO A 413 9.45 16.02 0.48
C PRO A 413 8.62 14.80 0.88
N TYR A 414 9.07 13.60 0.59
CA TYR A 414 8.43 12.35 1.02
C TYR A 414 9.13 11.69 2.22
N LEU A 415 10.30 12.19 2.64
CA LEU A 415 10.99 11.69 3.83
C LEU A 415 10.14 11.93 5.07
N LEU A 416 9.98 10.88 5.87
CA LEU A 416 9.10 10.86 7.04
C LEU A 416 9.88 11.23 8.29
N HIS A 417 9.38 12.20 9.05
CA HIS A 417 9.92 12.63 10.35
C HIS A 417 8.84 12.58 11.42
N TYR A 418 9.25 12.47 12.68
CA TYR A 418 8.34 12.42 13.83
C TYR A 418 8.48 13.66 14.70
N TYR A 419 7.34 14.16 15.17
CA TYR A 419 7.23 15.41 15.91
C TYR A 419 6.30 15.26 17.11
N MET A 420 6.57 16.06 18.15
CA MET A 420 5.66 16.29 19.27
C MET A 420 5.23 17.76 19.28
N ILE A 421 3.95 18.04 19.49
CA ILE A 421 3.38 19.40 19.54
C ILE A 421 2.30 19.51 20.61
N ASN A 422 2.12 20.70 21.20
CA ASN A 422 0.98 20.97 22.07
C ASN A 422 -0.33 21.12 21.27
N PHE A 423 -1.47 20.92 21.91
CA PHE A 423 -2.79 21.11 21.28
C PHE A 423 -3.04 22.53 20.74
N ASP A 424 -2.43 23.53 21.35
CA ASP A 424 -2.49 24.93 20.93
C ASP A 424 -1.53 25.27 19.76
N GLY A 425 -0.78 24.30 19.26
CA GLY A 425 0.19 24.49 18.18
C GLY A 425 1.55 25.02 18.64
N THR A 426 1.77 25.18 19.94
CA THR A 426 3.07 25.65 20.50
C THR A 426 4.01 24.48 20.82
N ASN A 427 5.28 24.82 21.11
CA ASN A 427 6.31 23.87 21.57
C ASN A 427 6.45 22.62 20.71
N GLN A 428 6.51 22.81 19.39
CA GLN A 428 6.81 21.72 18.48
C GLN A 428 8.28 21.29 18.63
N VAL A 429 8.46 19.97 18.84
CA VAL A 429 9.77 19.32 18.95
C VAL A 429 9.92 18.32 17.84
N GLU A 430 11.01 18.37 17.08
CA GLU A 430 11.39 17.35 16.11
C GLU A 430 12.12 16.22 16.83
N LEU A 431 11.61 15.00 16.72
CA LEU A 431 12.18 13.83 17.41
C LEU A 431 13.22 13.09 16.55
N THR A 432 13.17 13.28 15.24
CA THR A 432 14.01 12.58 14.25
C THR A 432 14.60 13.57 13.25
N PRO A 433 15.68 14.32 13.61
CA PRO A 433 16.16 15.46 12.84
C PRO A 433 17.11 15.13 11.68
N GLU A 434 17.58 13.87 11.55
CA GLU A 434 18.50 13.50 10.48
C GLU A 434 17.77 13.55 9.12
N GLN A 435 18.50 13.99 8.09
CA GLN A 435 18.03 14.09 6.70
C GLN A 435 17.82 12.70 6.09
N ALA A 436 16.77 12.00 6.51
CA ALA A 436 16.48 10.61 6.16
C ALA A 436 14.99 10.29 6.25
N ASN A 437 14.60 9.13 5.73
CA ASN A 437 13.31 8.52 6.02
C ASN A 437 13.42 7.77 7.36
N HIS A 438 12.52 8.06 8.29
CA HIS A 438 12.55 7.51 9.64
C HIS A 438 11.46 6.46 9.84
N GLN A 439 11.83 5.33 10.43
CA GLN A 439 10.93 4.28 10.87
C GLN A 439 10.98 4.18 12.38
N ALA A 440 10.10 4.91 13.06
CA ALA A 440 10.05 4.98 14.50
C ALA A 440 9.14 3.93 15.12
N SER A 441 9.61 3.29 16.21
CA SER A 441 8.78 2.42 17.04
C SER A 441 8.91 2.85 18.50
N PHE A 442 7.78 3.05 19.19
CA PHE A 442 7.73 3.62 20.52
C PHE A 442 7.56 2.55 21.61
N SER A 443 8.20 2.75 22.77
CA SER A 443 7.89 1.97 23.96
C SER A 443 6.42 2.18 24.39
N LYS A 444 5.83 1.22 25.09
CA LYS A 444 4.41 1.27 25.49
C LYS A 444 4.06 2.52 26.32
N ASP A 445 5.01 3.01 27.09
CA ASP A 445 4.91 4.21 27.92
C ASP A 445 5.36 5.51 27.22
N TYR A 446 5.78 5.42 25.95
CA TYR A 446 6.26 6.54 25.15
C TYR A 446 7.42 7.33 25.77
N ARG A 447 8.27 6.70 26.60
CA ARG A 447 9.52 7.31 27.11
C ARG A 447 10.68 7.15 26.14
N PHE A 448 10.69 6.07 25.38
CA PHE A 448 11.73 5.72 24.43
C PHE A 448 11.16 5.49 23.03
N LEU A 449 11.97 5.79 22.04
CA LEU A 449 11.70 5.39 20.67
C LEU A 449 12.95 4.75 20.06
N THR A 450 12.77 3.70 19.28
CA THR A 450 13.77 3.25 18.34
C THR A 450 13.52 3.90 16.99
N ASP A 451 14.57 4.39 16.36
CA ASP A 451 14.51 5.05 15.07
C ASP A 451 15.51 4.38 14.12
N ASN A 452 14.97 3.68 13.12
CA ASN A 452 15.76 3.08 12.05
C ASN A 452 15.65 3.99 10.81
N TYR A 453 16.65 4.83 10.60
CA TYR A 453 16.60 5.81 9.53
C TYR A 453 17.57 5.50 8.40
N SER A 454 17.11 5.72 7.17
CA SER A 454 17.88 5.51 5.95
C SER A 454 17.37 6.38 4.81
N ARG A 455 18.07 6.39 3.69
CA ARG A 455 17.56 6.83 2.37
C ARG A 455 17.93 5.79 1.33
N VAL A 456 17.37 5.90 0.17
CA VAL A 456 17.75 5.07 -0.99
C VAL A 456 19.27 5.11 -1.24
N ASP A 457 19.89 6.28 -0.97
CA ASP A 457 21.32 6.56 -1.14
C ASP A 457 22.10 6.63 0.20
N MET A 458 21.52 6.13 1.29
CA MET A 458 22.14 6.11 2.62
C MET A 458 21.78 4.83 3.36
N PRO A 459 22.76 4.01 3.75
CA PRO A 459 22.55 2.80 4.54
C PRO A 459 21.88 3.08 5.89
N PRO A 460 21.06 2.14 6.41
CA PRO A 460 20.32 2.34 7.65
C PRO A 460 21.22 2.45 8.89
N THR A 461 20.76 3.27 9.83
CA THR A 461 21.28 3.36 11.18
C THR A 461 20.12 3.23 12.16
N LEU A 462 20.22 2.27 13.09
CA LEU A 462 19.26 2.08 14.17
C LEU A 462 19.78 2.75 15.45
N VAL A 463 19.00 3.67 16.00
CA VAL A 463 19.29 4.36 17.25
C VAL A 463 18.15 4.19 18.25
N LEU A 464 18.49 4.33 19.53
CA LEU A 464 17.54 4.52 20.63
C LEU A 464 17.52 6.01 20.99
N ARG A 465 16.34 6.61 21.09
CA ARG A 465 16.15 8.02 21.46
C ARG A 465 15.24 8.18 22.68
N ASP A 466 15.40 9.30 23.34
CA ASP A 466 14.41 9.86 24.26
C ASP A 466 13.20 10.35 23.45
N ALA A 467 12.02 9.82 23.75
CA ALA A 467 10.80 10.12 22.98
C ALA A 467 10.18 11.50 23.30
N VAL A 468 10.72 12.24 24.28
CA VAL A 468 10.25 13.58 24.64
C VAL A 468 10.95 14.67 23.85
N ASN A 469 12.26 14.49 23.59
CA ASN A 469 13.12 15.52 23.00
C ASN A 469 13.93 15.06 21.79
N GLY A 470 13.82 13.79 21.38
CA GLY A 470 14.52 13.23 20.22
C GLY A 470 16.01 12.94 20.42
N LYS A 471 16.58 13.19 21.62
CA LYS A 471 18.01 12.99 21.88
C LYS A 471 18.38 11.52 21.68
N VAL A 472 19.43 11.26 20.90
CA VAL A 472 20.03 9.93 20.76
C VAL A 472 20.66 9.52 22.09
N LEU A 473 20.18 8.41 22.64
CA LEU A 473 20.68 7.79 23.87
C LEU A 473 21.74 6.73 23.56
N MET A 474 21.55 5.99 22.45
CA MET A 474 22.46 4.92 22.04
C MET A 474 22.34 4.67 20.55
N THR A 475 23.46 4.50 19.85
CA THR A 475 23.48 3.87 18.53
C THR A 475 23.46 2.36 18.72
N ILE A 476 22.43 1.69 18.20
CA ILE A 476 22.23 0.24 18.38
C ILE A 476 22.94 -0.54 17.29
N GLU A 477 22.68 -0.17 16.00
CA GLU A 477 23.34 -0.76 14.84
C GLU A 477 23.63 0.30 13.78
N LYS A 478 24.72 0.07 13.04
CA LYS A 478 25.06 0.85 11.86
C LYS A 478 25.34 -0.11 10.70
N CYS A 479 24.56 0.00 9.66
CA CYS A 479 24.66 -0.88 8.51
C CYS A 479 26.01 -0.76 7.78
N GLU A 480 26.57 -1.90 7.39
CA GLU A 480 27.82 -2.02 6.66
C GLU A 480 27.55 -2.58 5.26
N ILE A 481 28.01 -1.86 4.23
CA ILE A 481 27.84 -2.20 2.81
C ILE A 481 29.17 -2.32 2.04
N GLY A 482 30.30 -2.42 2.75
CA GLY A 482 31.62 -2.57 2.11
C GLY A 482 31.72 -3.78 1.17
N GLU A 483 31.18 -4.94 1.59
CA GLU A 483 31.13 -6.14 0.79
C GLU A 483 30.15 -6.05 -0.38
N LEU A 484 29.10 -5.24 -0.25
CA LEU A 484 28.17 -4.98 -1.34
C LEU A 484 28.84 -4.23 -2.50
N TYR A 485 29.68 -3.22 -2.21
CA TYR A 485 30.41 -2.50 -3.25
C TYR A 485 31.40 -3.39 -4.03
N LYS A 486 31.96 -4.44 -3.39
CA LYS A 486 32.87 -5.39 -4.07
C LYS A 486 32.18 -6.22 -5.17
N THR A 487 30.85 -6.30 -5.15
CA THR A 487 30.07 -6.96 -6.20
C THR A 487 29.95 -6.13 -7.49
N GLY A 488 30.43 -4.89 -7.49
CA GLY A 488 30.17 -3.90 -8.54
C GLY A 488 28.88 -3.12 -8.37
N TRP A 489 28.08 -3.41 -7.33
CA TRP A 489 26.82 -2.71 -7.05
C TRP A 489 27.00 -1.20 -7.01
N LYS A 490 26.03 -0.49 -7.54
CA LYS A 490 25.98 0.98 -7.57
C LYS A 490 24.84 1.47 -6.71
N MET A 491 25.12 2.44 -5.86
CA MET A 491 24.09 3.17 -5.14
C MET A 491 23.07 3.73 -6.13
N PRO A 492 21.75 3.54 -5.92
CA PRO A 492 20.74 4.20 -6.74
C PRO A 492 20.91 5.73 -6.68
N GLU A 493 20.60 6.42 -7.77
CA GLU A 493 20.64 7.87 -7.80
C GLU A 493 19.26 8.44 -7.49
N VAL A 494 19.17 9.30 -6.49
CA VAL A 494 18.01 10.15 -6.25
C VAL A 494 18.11 11.37 -7.16
N TYR A 495 17.07 11.63 -7.93
CA TYR A 495 17.04 12.77 -8.84
C TYR A 495 15.70 13.49 -8.79
N SER A 496 15.72 14.81 -8.87
CA SER A 496 14.52 15.64 -9.00
C SER A 496 14.63 16.58 -10.19
N SER A 497 13.48 16.87 -10.78
CA SER A 497 13.35 17.90 -11.81
C SER A 497 12.01 18.61 -11.66
N LYS A 498 11.84 19.77 -12.30
CA LYS A 498 10.55 20.46 -12.30
C LYS A 498 9.50 19.67 -13.08
N GLY A 499 8.28 19.64 -12.53
CA GLY A 499 7.12 19.03 -13.16
C GLY A 499 6.49 19.93 -14.24
N ARG A 500 5.29 19.53 -14.69
CA ARG A 500 4.52 20.18 -15.75
C ARG A 500 4.24 21.67 -15.53
N ASP A 501 4.18 22.11 -14.28
CA ASP A 501 3.94 23.49 -13.85
C ASP A 501 5.22 24.36 -13.84
N GLY A 502 6.38 23.76 -14.09
CA GLY A 502 7.69 24.41 -14.04
C GLY A 502 8.16 24.82 -12.63
N LYS A 503 7.43 24.47 -11.58
CA LYS A 503 7.67 24.88 -10.17
C LYS A 503 7.86 23.71 -9.24
N THR A 504 6.96 22.76 -9.26
CA THR A 504 6.93 21.61 -8.34
C THR A 504 8.04 20.63 -8.65
N ASP A 505 8.81 20.24 -7.64
CA ASP A 505 9.84 19.23 -7.78
C ASP A 505 9.21 17.83 -7.82
N ILE A 506 9.50 17.12 -8.90
CA ILE A 506 9.15 15.71 -9.12
C ILE A 506 10.36 14.87 -8.76
N TRP A 507 10.16 13.89 -7.89
CA TRP A 507 11.22 13.06 -7.33
C TRP A 507 11.16 11.64 -7.86
N GLY A 508 12.33 11.07 -8.13
CA GLY A 508 12.45 9.70 -8.60
C GLY A 508 13.84 9.12 -8.33
N ILE A 509 13.99 7.84 -8.66
CA ILE A 509 15.25 7.11 -8.52
C ILE A 509 15.69 6.50 -9.84
N ILE A 510 17.00 6.33 -10.00
CA ILE A 510 17.64 5.67 -11.14
C ILE A 510 18.44 4.49 -10.61
N TYR A 511 18.12 3.28 -11.09
CA TYR A 511 18.80 2.05 -10.74
C TYR A 511 19.63 1.53 -11.93
N ARG A 512 20.85 1.04 -11.66
CA ARG A 512 21.83 0.62 -12.67
C ARG A 512 22.38 -0.78 -12.37
N ALA A 513 22.88 -1.44 -13.38
CA ALA A 513 23.53 -2.75 -13.26
C ALA A 513 24.82 -2.71 -12.44
N THR A 514 25.25 -3.88 -11.94
CA THR A 514 26.55 -4.05 -11.27
C THR A 514 27.72 -3.82 -12.23
N ASN A 515 27.54 -4.21 -13.50
CA ASN A 515 28.52 -4.07 -14.59
C ASN A 515 28.27 -2.80 -15.45
N PHE A 516 27.62 -1.79 -14.88
CA PHE A 516 27.26 -0.57 -15.57
C PHE A 516 28.48 0.17 -16.16
N ASP A 517 28.37 0.53 -17.45
CA ASP A 517 29.38 1.28 -18.21
C ASP A 517 28.78 2.65 -18.65
N PRO A 518 29.25 3.76 -18.08
CA PRO A 518 28.69 5.08 -18.37
C PRO A 518 28.94 5.57 -19.82
N SER A 519 29.82 4.91 -20.58
CA SER A 519 30.06 5.23 -21.99
C SER A 519 29.00 4.67 -22.94
N LYS A 520 28.22 3.68 -22.49
CA LYS A 520 27.15 3.05 -23.27
C LYS A 520 25.82 3.75 -23.09
N LYS A 521 24.90 3.49 -24.01
CA LYS A 521 23.51 3.91 -23.92
C LYS A 521 22.59 2.74 -23.59
N TYR A 522 21.70 2.94 -22.63
CA TYR A 522 20.78 1.93 -22.12
C TYR A 522 19.34 2.38 -22.36
N PRO A 523 18.48 1.50 -22.89
CA PRO A 523 17.03 1.73 -22.85
C PRO A 523 16.57 1.94 -21.42
N VAL A 524 15.55 2.80 -21.25
CA VAL A 524 14.99 3.12 -19.95
C VAL A 524 13.72 2.28 -19.74
N ILE A 525 13.59 1.66 -18.57
CA ILE A 525 12.35 1.01 -18.13
C ILE A 525 11.83 1.75 -16.92
N GLU A 526 10.60 2.24 -16.98
CA GLU A 526 9.90 2.81 -15.84
C GLU A 526 9.05 1.74 -15.16
N PHE A 527 9.23 1.57 -13.84
CA PHE A 527 8.24 0.90 -13.00
C PHE A 527 7.23 1.93 -12.53
N ILE A 528 5.94 1.68 -12.77
CA ILE A 528 4.86 2.58 -12.39
C ILE A 528 3.82 1.88 -11.51
N TYR A 529 3.27 2.62 -10.55
CA TYR A 529 2.01 2.30 -9.91
C TYR A 529 1.00 3.43 -10.14
N ALA A 530 1.31 4.65 -9.70
CA ALA A 530 0.53 5.87 -9.86
C ALA A 530 -0.90 5.84 -9.26
N GLY A 531 -1.16 4.93 -8.31
CA GLY A 531 -2.43 4.94 -7.58
C GLY A 531 -2.55 6.19 -6.71
N PRO A 532 -3.69 6.91 -6.70
CA PRO A 532 -3.83 8.16 -5.95
C PRO A 532 -3.69 8.02 -4.42
N HIS A 533 -3.89 6.83 -3.87
CA HIS A 533 -3.87 6.58 -2.42
C HIS A 533 -2.46 6.63 -1.78
N GLY A 534 -1.39 6.79 -2.55
CA GLY A 534 -0.03 6.77 -1.99
C GLY A 534 1.03 7.44 -2.86
N SER A 535 2.27 7.37 -2.40
CA SER A 535 3.49 7.63 -3.15
C SER A 535 4.32 6.36 -3.17
N PHE A 536 5.07 6.10 -4.25
CA PHE A 536 5.57 4.76 -4.54
C PHE A 536 7.07 4.67 -4.78
N VAL A 537 7.75 5.80 -5.00
CA VAL A 537 9.21 5.84 -5.08
C VAL A 537 9.78 5.42 -3.73
N PRO A 538 10.63 4.38 -3.68
CA PRO A 538 11.28 3.96 -2.44
C PRO A 538 12.02 5.12 -1.76
N LYS A 539 11.95 5.17 -0.44
CA LYS A 539 12.66 6.18 0.38
C LYS A 539 13.71 5.56 1.28
N ASP A 540 13.59 4.26 1.55
CA ASP A 540 14.53 3.52 2.37
C ASP A 540 15.60 2.82 1.54
N PHE A 541 16.74 2.54 2.18
CA PHE A 541 17.81 1.76 1.59
C PHE A 541 17.37 0.33 1.27
N SER A 542 17.76 -0.14 0.08
CA SER A 542 17.70 -1.55 -0.29
C SER A 542 18.79 -1.86 -1.32
N ALA A 543 19.46 -3.00 -1.17
CA ALA A 543 20.47 -3.43 -2.12
C ALA A 543 19.89 -3.85 -3.48
N SER A 544 18.64 -4.31 -3.53
CA SER A 544 18.05 -4.93 -4.72
C SER A 544 16.82 -4.23 -5.30
N HIS A 545 16.12 -3.43 -4.54
CA HIS A 545 14.87 -2.73 -4.92
C HIS A 545 13.97 -3.59 -5.83
N LYS A 546 13.34 -4.62 -5.27
CA LYS A 546 12.44 -5.52 -6.00
C LYS A 546 13.17 -6.20 -7.21
N SER A 547 12.53 -6.19 -8.39
CA SER A 547 13.07 -6.77 -9.63
C SER A 547 13.98 -5.82 -10.42
N TYR A 548 14.31 -4.62 -9.91
CA TYR A 548 15.09 -3.63 -10.68
C TYR A 548 16.50 -4.13 -10.97
N ALA A 549 17.13 -4.79 -10.00
CA ALA A 549 18.45 -5.35 -10.17
C ALA A 549 18.51 -6.31 -11.36
N ALA A 550 17.55 -7.23 -11.46
CA ALA A 550 17.51 -8.20 -12.54
C ALA A 550 17.29 -7.57 -13.93
N LEU A 551 16.40 -6.57 -14.04
CA LEU A 551 16.22 -5.84 -15.29
C LEU A 551 17.46 -5.04 -15.66
N ALA A 552 18.11 -4.40 -14.69
CA ALA A 552 19.33 -3.63 -14.94
C ALA A 552 20.45 -4.54 -15.45
N GLU A 553 20.66 -5.73 -14.89
CA GLU A 553 21.69 -6.70 -15.33
C GLU A 553 21.47 -7.18 -16.77
N LEU A 554 20.22 -7.21 -17.25
CA LEU A 554 19.92 -7.54 -18.65
C LEU A 554 20.24 -6.39 -19.62
N GLY A 555 20.63 -5.20 -19.12
CA GLY A 555 21.11 -4.09 -19.95
C GLY A 555 20.12 -2.92 -20.04
N PHE A 556 19.33 -2.70 -19.00
CA PHE A 556 18.41 -1.55 -18.89
C PHE A 556 18.84 -0.60 -17.77
N VAL A 557 18.39 0.64 -17.85
CA VAL A 557 18.32 1.57 -16.71
C VAL A 557 16.88 1.56 -16.21
N VAL A 558 16.69 1.31 -14.91
CA VAL A 558 15.35 1.25 -14.32
C VAL A 558 15.10 2.53 -13.54
N VAL A 559 13.93 3.15 -13.74
CA VAL A 559 13.50 4.34 -13.03
C VAL A 559 12.16 4.12 -12.35
N GLN A 560 11.94 4.84 -11.25
CA GLN A 560 10.63 4.98 -10.61
C GLN A 560 10.44 6.42 -10.19
N ILE A 561 9.25 6.98 -10.45
CA ILE A 561 8.96 8.41 -10.32
C ILE A 561 7.59 8.56 -9.67
N ASP A 562 7.38 9.58 -8.82
CA ASP A 562 6.07 10.00 -8.34
C ASP A 562 5.69 11.33 -9.02
N GLY A 563 4.77 11.26 -9.99
CA GLY A 563 4.21 12.41 -10.68
C GLY A 563 2.98 12.98 -9.97
N MET A 564 2.48 14.14 -10.42
CA MET A 564 1.24 14.73 -9.92
C MET A 564 0.06 13.76 -10.07
N GLY A 565 -0.88 13.81 -9.13
CA GLY A 565 -1.98 12.86 -8.98
C GLY A 565 -1.72 11.74 -7.98
N THR A 566 -0.48 11.58 -7.48
CA THR A 566 -0.17 10.72 -6.33
C THR A 566 -0.31 11.48 -5.02
N SER A 567 -0.39 10.76 -3.88
CA SER A 567 -0.61 11.34 -2.56
C SER A 567 0.67 11.87 -1.90
N ASN A 568 0.54 12.31 -0.64
CA ASN A 568 1.64 12.73 0.24
C ASN A 568 2.32 14.07 -0.11
N ARG A 569 1.66 14.89 -0.89
CA ARG A 569 2.04 16.27 -1.24
C ARG A 569 0.86 17.21 -0.98
N SER A 570 0.90 18.42 -1.54
CA SER A 570 -0.24 19.35 -1.47
C SER A 570 -1.51 18.76 -2.09
N LYS A 571 -2.66 19.29 -1.67
CA LYS A 571 -3.94 18.89 -2.25
C LYS A 571 -3.98 19.17 -3.76
N ALA A 572 -3.45 20.33 -4.21
CA ALA A 572 -3.38 20.65 -5.65
C ALA A 572 -2.53 19.64 -6.45
N PHE A 573 -1.45 19.11 -5.86
CA PHE A 573 -0.66 18.05 -6.48
C PHE A 573 -1.48 16.74 -6.60
N HIS A 574 -2.24 16.41 -5.56
CA HIS A 574 -3.06 15.20 -5.50
C HIS A 574 -4.29 15.30 -6.41
N ASP A 575 -4.95 16.45 -6.44
CA ASP A 575 -6.19 16.68 -7.19
C ASP A 575 -6.07 16.54 -8.71
N VAL A 576 -4.84 16.49 -9.25
CA VAL A 576 -4.61 16.18 -10.68
C VAL A 576 -5.24 14.83 -11.08
N CYS A 577 -5.40 13.89 -10.16
CA CYS A 577 -6.06 12.60 -10.42
C CYS A 577 -7.59 12.69 -10.50
N TRP A 578 -8.22 13.77 -10.01
CA TRP A 578 -9.68 13.89 -9.96
C TRP A 578 -10.30 13.84 -11.34
N HIS A 579 -11.18 12.86 -11.59
CA HIS A 579 -11.76 12.55 -12.89
C HIS A 579 -10.72 12.28 -14.00
N ASN A 580 -9.47 12.00 -13.66
CA ASN A 580 -8.35 12.01 -14.59
C ASN A 580 -7.27 10.96 -14.28
N LEU A 581 -7.67 9.72 -14.01
CA LEU A 581 -6.74 8.63 -13.71
C LEU A 581 -5.85 8.23 -14.90
N LYS A 582 -6.25 8.53 -16.15
CA LYS A 582 -5.43 8.31 -17.36
C LYS A 582 -4.16 9.17 -17.37
N ASP A 583 -4.15 10.28 -16.66
CA ASP A 583 -2.96 11.16 -16.56
C ASP A 583 -1.77 10.43 -15.91
N ALA A 584 -2.01 9.69 -14.82
CA ALA A 584 -1.01 8.91 -14.09
C ALA A 584 0.32 9.66 -13.84
N GLY A 585 0.32 11.00 -13.89
CA GLY A 585 1.51 11.84 -13.81
C GLY A 585 2.41 11.80 -15.05
N PHE A 586 1.95 11.35 -16.21
CA PHE A 586 2.77 11.19 -17.42
C PHE A 586 3.48 12.46 -17.89
N PRO A 587 2.85 13.64 -17.93
CA PRO A 587 3.57 14.86 -18.29
C PRO A 587 4.79 15.12 -17.41
N ASP A 588 4.68 14.85 -16.10
CA ASP A 588 5.78 15.03 -15.15
C ASP A 588 6.86 13.96 -15.32
N ARG A 589 6.47 12.69 -15.48
CA ARG A 589 7.35 11.55 -15.66
C ARG A 589 8.18 11.66 -16.94
N ILE A 590 7.54 12.02 -18.05
CA ILE A 590 8.20 12.24 -19.34
C ILE A 590 9.23 13.39 -19.24
N GLN A 591 8.84 14.52 -18.62
CA GLN A 591 9.76 15.65 -18.40
C GLN A 591 10.93 15.23 -17.50
N TRP A 592 10.67 14.50 -16.44
CA TRP A 592 11.68 14.03 -15.52
C TRP A 592 12.70 13.11 -16.23
N ILE A 593 12.24 12.10 -17.00
CA ILE A 593 13.12 11.20 -17.74
C ILE A 593 13.96 11.96 -18.76
N LYS A 594 13.36 12.93 -19.48
CA LYS A 594 14.08 13.79 -20.44
C LYS A 594 15.15 14.66 -19.74
N ALA A 595 14.81 15.27 -18.60
CA ALA A 595 15.75 16.08 -17.82
C ALA A 595 16.88 15.21 -17.24
N ALA A 596 16.56 14.03 -16.71
CA ALA A 596 17.55 13.07 -16.22
C ALA A 596 18.52 12.66 -17.36
N ALA A 597 18.03 12.39 -18.56
CA ALA A 597 18.86 12.01 -19.70
C ALA A 597 19.78 13.14 -20.21
N GLN A 598 19.45 14.42 -19.96
CA GLN A 598 20.35 15.53 -20.23
C GLN A 598 21.57 15.52 -19.30
N LYS A 599 21.37 15.17 -18.03
CA LYS A 599 22.44 15.01 -17.04
C LYS A 599 23.19 13.67 -17.20
N TYR A 600 22.44 12.60 -17.38
CA TYR A 600 22.93 11.22 -17.43
C TYR A 600 22.86 10.70 -18.88
N ARG A 601 23.89 11.00 -19.66
CA ARG A 601 23.96 10.72 -21.11
C ARG A 601 23.81 9.25 -21.50
N TYR A 602 23.94 8.34 -20.56
CA TYR A 602 23.73 6.90 -20.75
C TYR A 602 22.25 6.50 -20.91
N MET A 603 21.30 7.37 -20.54
CA MET A 603 19.87 7.10 -20.70
C MET A 603 19.41 7.36 -22.14
N ASP A 604 18.86 6.34 -22.79
CA ASP A 604 18.32 6.44 -24.14
C ASP A 604 16.82 6.68 -24.14
N THR A 605 16.42 7.92 -24.27
CA THR A 605 15.00 8.34 -24.28
C THR A 605 14.28 8.02 -25.59
N THR A 606 14.94 7.46 -26.59
CA THR A 606 14.28 6.95 -27.80
C THR A 606 13.72 5.54 -27.61
N ARG A 607 14.18 4.84 -26.56
CA ARG A 607 13.79 3.48 -26.20
C ARG A 607 13.34 3.45 -24.74
N VAL A 608 12.09 3.84 -24.51
CA VAL A 608 11.48 3.85 -23.16
C VAL A 608 10.38 2.80 -23.08
N GLY A 609 10.50 1.91 -22.09
CA GLY A 609 9.49 0.92 -21.72
C GLY A 609 8.90 1.23 -20.36
N ILE A 610 7.77 0.59 -20.05
CA ILE A 610 7.04 0.79 -18.79
C ILE A 610 6.37 -0.52 -18.34
N PHE A 611 6.29 -0.75 -17.04
CA PHE A 611 5.52 -1.87 -16.49
C PHE A 611 4.95 -1.56 -15.12
N GLY A 612 3.85 -2.24 -14.81
CA GLY A 612 3.22 -2.16 -13.49
C GLY A 612 2.14 -3.21 -13.30
N THR A 613 1.65 -3.30 -12.07
CA THR A 613 0.59 -4.23 -11.66
C THR A 613 -0.56 -3.45 -11.05
N SER A 614 -1.82 -3.91 -11.20
CA SER A 614 -3.00 -3.26 -10.61
C SER A 614 -3.24 -1.86 -11.21
N ALA A 615 -3.31 -0.80 -10.41
CA ALA A 615 -3.31 0.59 -10.92
C ALA A 615 -2.10 0.85 -11.84
N GLY A 616 -0.92 0.27 -11.53
CA GLY A 616 0.24 0.33 -12.40
C GLY A 616 0.05 -0.42 -13.72
N GLY A 617 -0.76 -1.47 -13.75
CA GLY A 617 -1.17 -2.16 -14.97
C GLY A 617 -2.06 -1.28 -15.85
N GLN A 618 -3.04 -0.60 -15.25
CA GLN A 618 -3.84 0.42 -15.94
C GLN A 618 -2.95 1.50 -16.54
N SER A 619 -2.05 2.06 -15.73
CA SER A 619 -1.14 3.14 -16.14
C SER A 619 -0.18 2.69 -17.24
N SER A 620 0.45 1.49 -17.12
CA SER A 620 1.36 0.99 -18.15
C SER A 620 0.68 0.81 -19.51
N THR A 621 -0.55 0.32 -19.53
CA THR A 621 -1.35 0.26 -20.75
C THR A 621 -1.66 1.68 -21.26
N GLY A 622 -2.09 2.59 -20.37
CA GLY A 622 -2.33 3.99 -20.71
C GLY A 622 -1.13 4.69 -21.35
N ALA A 623 0.09 4.36 -20.92
CA ALA A 623 1.30 4.94 -21.47
C ALA A 623 1.46 4.71 -23.00
N VAL A 624 1.19 3.50 -23.47
CA VAL A 624 1.30 3.17 -24.92
C VAL A 624 0.05 3.52 -25.72
N LEU A 625 -1.07 3.83 -25.04
CA LEU A 625 -2.27 4.36 -25.66
C LEU A 625 -2.19 5.89 -25.83
N PHE A 626 -1.86 6.61 -24.77
CA PHE A 626 -1.98 8.06 -24.71
C PHE A 626 -0.64 8.80 -24.97
N HIS A 627 0.52 8.12 -24.77
CA HIS A 627 1.87 8.69 -24.97
C HIS A 627 2.78 7.78 -25.82
N PRO A 628 2.32 7.27 -26.98
CA PRO A 628 3.08 6.36 -27.84
C PRO A 628 4.31 7.04 -28.47
N GLU A 629 4.34 8.37 -28.52
CA GLU A 629 5.49 9.14 -28.97
C GLU A 629 6.69 8.98 -28.03
N PHE A 630 6.45 8.63 -26.77
CA PHE A 630 7.49 8.45 -25.76
C PHE A 630 7.65 6.99 -25.33
N TYR A 631 6.59 6.34 -24.85
CA TYR A 631 6.62 4.94 -24.42
C TYR A 631 6.43 3.99 -25.59
N LYS A 632 7.37 3.06 -25.76
CA LYS A 632 7.43 2.13 -26.92
C LYS A 632 6.94 0.73 -26.59
N VAL A 633 7.15 0.28 -25.35
CA VAL A 633 6.86 -1.09 -24.89
C VAL A 633 6.24 -1.02 -23.50
N ALA A 634 5.12 -1.71 -23.32
CA ALA A 634 4.44 -1.79 -22.03
C ALA A 634 4.15 -3.24 -21.62
N VAL A 635 4.33 -3.55 -20.33
CA VAL A 635 3.85 -4.79 -19.71
C VAL A 635 2.90 -4.46 -18.58
N SER A 636 1.67 -4.90 -18.71
CA SER A 636 0.57 -4.64 -17.80
C SER A 636 0.12 -5.92 -17.12
N SER A 637 0.16 -5.95 -15.79
CA SER A 637 -0.30 -7.11 -15.01
C SER A 637 -1.54 -6.73 -14.20
N CYS A 638 -2.61 -7.53 -14.29
CA CYS A 638 -3.84 -7.40 -13.50
C CYS A 638 -4.38 -5.94 -13.44
N GLY A 639 -4.40 -5.25 -14.59
CA GLY A 639 -4.76 -3.84 -14.66
C GLY A 639 -6.25 -3.59 -14.58
N CYS A 640 -6.66 -2.53 -13.87
CA CYS A 640 -8.01 -1.98 -13.95
C CYS A 640 -8.13 -1.14 -15.24
N HIS A 641 -8.57 -1.73 -16.34
CA HIS A 641 -8.59 -1.07 -17.64
C HIS A 641 -9.82 -0.19 -17.90
N ASP A 642 -10.80 -0.27 -17.01
CA ASP A 642 -11.97 0.62 -17.00
C ASP A 642 -12.49 0.80 -15.58
N ASN A 643 -12.46 2.03 -15.09
CA ASN A 643 -12.85 2.35 -13.73
C ASN A 643 -14.33 2.13 -13.41
N ARG A 644 -15.18 1.84 -14.42
CA ARG A 644 -16.57 1.37 -14.24
C ARG A 644 -16.66 -0.12 -13.94
N MET A 645 -15.57 -0.87 -14.13
CA MET A 645 -15.53 -2.32 -13.97
C MET A 645 -14.83 -2.80 -12.70
N ASP A 646 -14.31 -1.87 -11.93
CA ASP A 646 -13.57 -2.19 -10.72
C ASP A 646 -14.33 -1.70 -9.48
N LYS A 647 -13.85 -2.10 -8.31
CA LYS A 647 -14.48 -1.89 -7.01
C LYS A 647 -14.89 -0.44 -6.73
N ILE A 648 -16.10 -0.26 -6.30
CA ILE A 648 -16.75 1.05 -6.12
C ILE A 648 -15.97 1.98 -5.20
N TRP A 649 -15.49 1.48 -4.05
CA TRP A 649 -14.89 2.30 -3.02
C TRP A 649 -13.56 2.95 -3.47
N TRP A 650 -12.74 2.26 -4.31
CA TRP A 650 -11.51 2.83 -4.83
C TRP A 650 -11.78 3.78 -6.00
N ASN A 651 -12.69 3.39 -6.88
CA ASN A 651 -12.93 4.13 -8.12
C ASN A 651 -13.75 5.41 -7.89
N GLU A 652 -14.84 5.35 -7.14
CA GLU A 652 -15.65 6.56 -6.90
C GLU A 652 -14.91 7.61 -6.08
N GLN A 653 -13.93 7.21 -5.25
CA GLN A 653 -13.12 8.18 -4.49
C GLN A 653 -12.34 9.13 -5.42
N TRP A 654 -11.84 8.64 -6.53
CA TRP A 654 -11.02 9.43 -7.45
C TRP A 654 -11.75 9.87 -8.71
N MET A 655 -12.75 9.11 -9.12
CA MET A 655 -13.51 9.37 -10.33
C MET A 655 -14.91 9.97 -10.06
N GLY A 656 -15.28 10.10 -8.78
CA GLY A 656 -16.54 10.73 -8.36
C GLY A 656 -17.80 9.94 -8.69
N TYR A 657 -18.94 10.47 -8.21
CA TYR A 657 -20.29 9.98 -8.47
C TYR A 657 -21.25 11.16 -8.71
N PRO A 658 -22.23 11.02 -9.65
CA PRO A 658 -22.54 9.85 -10.49
C PRO A 658 -21.47 9.55 -11.54
N VAL A 659 -21.51 8.32 -12.12
CA VAL A 659 -20.63 7.93 -13.21
C VAL A 659 -20.90 8.83 -14.43
N GLY A 660 -19.89 9.60 -14.83
CA GLY A 660 -19.99 10.57 -15.92
C GLY A 660 -19.12 10.21 -17.14
N PRO A 661 -19.11 11.06 -18.19
CA PRO A 661 -18.36 10.82 -19.43
C PRO A 661 -16.85 10.60 -19.20
N TRP A 662 -16.29 11.24 -18.20
CA TRP A 662 -14.86 11.11 -17.85
C TRP A 662 -14.41 9.67 -17.54
N TYR A 663 -15.32 8.80 -17.09
CA TYR A 663 -14.99 7.39 -16.92
C TYR A 663 -14.62 6.72 -18.25
N ALA A 664 -15.38 7.00 -19.31
CA ALA A 664 -15.09 6.49 -20.65
C ALA A 664 -13.81 7.13 -21.24
N GLU A 665 -13.62 8.42 -21.03
CA GLU A 665 -12.43 9.14 -21.48
C GLU A 665 -11.13 8.63 -20.85
N ASN A 666 -11.21 8.08 -19.64
CA ASN A 666 -10.09 7.50 -18.92
C ASN A 666 -9.92 5.98 -19.15
N SER A 667 -10.85 5.34 -19.83
CA SER A 667 -10.87 3.88 -20.03
C SER A 667 -9.87 3.44 -21.10
N ASN A 668 -8.99 2.51 -20.75
CA ASN A 668 -8.12 1.83 -21.73
C ASN A 668 -8.93 1.01 -22.73
N ILE A 669 -10.07 0.45 -22.28
CA ILE A 669 -10.98 -0.33 -23.13
C ILE A 669 -11.60 0.57 -24.20
N THR A 670 -12.17 1.70 -23.82
CA THR A 670 -12.79 2.65 -24.74
C THR A 670 -11.77 3.20 -25.74
N ASN A 671 -10.52 3.39 -25.32
CA ASN A 671 -9.45 3.99 -26.10
C ASN A 671 -8.47 2.96 -26.71
N ALA A 672 -8.81 1.68 -26.75
CA ALA A 672 -7.95 0.60 -27.25
C ALA A 672 -7.44 0.82 -28.67
N TYR A 673 -8.23 1.48 -29.54
CA TYR A 673 -7.89 1.83 -30.92
C TYR A 673 -6.65 2.74 -31.04
N LEU A 674 -6.26 3.44 -29.96
CA LEU A 674 -5.09 4.32 -29.92
C LEU A 674 -3.76 3.56 -29.83
N LEU A 675 -3.74 2.24 -29.56
CA LEU A 675 -2.53 1.48 -29.37
C LEU A 675 -1.58 1.61 -30.56
N LYS A 676 -0.33 2.06 -30.31
CA LYS A 676 0.76 2.13 -31.29
C LYS A 676 2.05 1.42 -30.83
N GLY A 677 2.24 1.27 -29.52
CA GLY A 677 3.38 0.57 -28.93
C GLY A 677 3.22 -0.95 -28.90
N LYS A 678 4.22 -1.64 -28.35
CA LYS A 678 4.13 -3.07 -28.05
C LYS A 678 3.55 -3.26 -26.66
N LEU A 679 2.50 -4.08 -26.55
CA LEU A 679 1.78 -4.32 -25.31
C LEU A 679 1.74 -5.80 -24.98
N MET A 680 2.10 -6.15 -23.74
CA MET A 680 1.83 -7.45 -23.13
C MET A 680 0.85 -7.26 -21.96
N LEU A 681 -0.22 -8.05 -21.96
CA LEU A 681 -1.20 -8.14 -20.89
C LEU A 681 -1.00 -9.45 -20.13
N MET A 682 -0.93 -9.39 -18.79
CA MET A 682 -0.89 -10.55 -17.91
C MET A 682 -2.08 -10.51 -16.95
N LEU A 683 -2.69 -11.67 -16.71
CA LEU A 683 -3.91 -11.78 -15.92
C LEU A 683 -3.87 -13.01 -15.02
N GLY A 684 -4.10 -12.84 -13.70
CA GLY A 684 -4.42 -13.95 -12.81
C GLY A 684 -5.88 -14.37 -13.00
N GLU A 685 -6.10 -15.66 -13.30
CA GLU A 685 -7.45 -16.19 -13.58
C GLU A 685 -8.41 -15.99 -12.40
N MET A 686 -7.90 -16.09 -11.19
CA MET A 686 -8.65 -16.02 -9.94
C MET A 686 -8.47 -14.67 -9.22
N ASP A 687 -8.21 -13.60 -9.97
CA ASP A 687 -8.03 -12.26 -9.41
C ASP A 687 -9.33 -11.75 -8.78
N ASP A 688 -9.40 -11.76 -7.45
CA ASP A 688 -10.53 -11.28 -6.68
C ASP A 688 -10.41 -9.80 -6.26
N ASN A 689 -9.29 -9.16 -6.57
CA ASN A 689 -9.05 -7.74 -6.31
C ASN A 689 -9.46 -6.87 -7.51
N VAL A 690 -8.95 -7.17 -8.71
CA VAL A 690 -9.35 -6.51 -9.96
C VAL A 690 -10.05 -7.53 -10.85
N ASP A 691 -11.32 -7.29 -11.15
CA ASP A 691 -12.13 -8.21 -11.96
C ASP A 691 -11.39 -8.62 -13.25
N PRO A 692 -11.09 -9.93 -13.43
CA PRO A 692 -10.46 -10.45 -14.65
C PRO A 692 -11.15 -10.01 -15.95
N ALA A 693 -12.46 -9.80 -15.91
CA ALA A 693 -13.23 -9.32 -17.05
C ALA A 693 -12.75 -7.96 -17.58
N SER A 694 -12.08 -7.13 -16.73
CA SER A 694 -11.51 -5.85 -17.18
C SER A 694 -10.40 -6.06 -18.22
N THR A 695 -9.47 -6.98 -17.97
CA THR A 695 -8.40 -7.32 -18.93
C THR A 695 -8.97 -8.05 -20.16
N ILE A 696 -9.90 -8.98 -19.99
CA ILE A 696 -10.51 -9.71 -21.12
C ILE A 696 -11.29 -8.76 -22.05
N LYS A 697 -12.02 -7.79 -21.50
CA LYS A 697 -12.70 -6.75 -22.31
C LYS A 697 -11.71 -5.85 -23.05
N LEU A 698 -10.54 -5.56 -22.47
CA LEU A 698 -9.49 -4.86 -23.20
C LEU A 698 -8.97 -5.70 -24.37
N CYS A 699 -8.75 -7.01 -24.17
CA CYS A 699 -8.36 -7.92 -25.26
C CYS A 699 -9.40 -7.89 -26.40
N ASP A 700 -10.69 -8.00 -26.08
CA ASP A 700 -11.78 -7.91 -27.06
C ASP A 700 -11.78 -6.57 -27.83
N ALA A 701 -11.58 -5.46 -27.10
CA ALA A 701 -11.51 -4.13 -27.72
C ALA A 701 -10.27 -3.97 -28.65
N LEU A 702 -9.12 -4.50 -28.26
CA LEU A 702 -7.90 -4.50 -29.07
C LEU A 702 -8.08 -5.35 -30.34
N ILE A 703 -8.68 -6.55 -30.22
CA ILE A 703 -9.00 -7.43 -31.37
C ILE A 703 -9.92 -6.71 -32.35
N LYS A 704 -11.01 -6.10 -31.86
CA LYS A 704 -11.96 -5.34 -32.68
C LYS A 704 -11.34 -4.11 -33.36
N ALA A 705 -10.30 -3.56 -32.75
CA ALA A 705 -9.52 -2.44 -33.29
C ALA A 705 -8.34 -2.90 -34.17
N GLU A 706 -8.22 -4.21 -34.45
CA GLU A 706 -7.14 -4.82 -35.26
C GLU A 706 -5.73 -4.46 -34.72
N LYS A 707 -5.56 -4.50 -33.38
CA LYS A 707 -4.29 -4.19 -32.70
C LYS A 707 -3.56 -5.45 -32.26
N ASP A 708 -2.25 -5.49 -32.52
CA ASP A 708 -1.39 -6.57 -32.04
C ASP A 708 -1.00 -6.39 -30.58
N PHE A 709 -1.13 -7.45 -29.77
CA PHE A 709 -0.70 -7.52 -28.39
C PHE A 709 -0.34 -8.95 -28.00
N GLU A 710 0.43 -9.13 -26.92
CA GLU A 710 0.65 -10.44 -26.30
C GLU A 710 -0.22 -10.57 -25.05
N PHE A 711 -0.79 -11.76 -24.83
CA PHE A 711 -1.65 -12.04 -23.68
C PHE A 711 -1.18 -13.30 -22.95
N VAL A 712 -1.05 -13.22 -21.62
CA VAL A 712 -0.65 -14.33 -20.74
C VAL A 712 -1.69 -14.47 -19.64
N MET A 713 -2.53 -15.48 -19.72
CA MET A 713 -3.39 -15.91 -18.63
C MET A 713 -2.61 -16.84 -17.69
N LEU A 714 -2.77 -16.65 -16.39
CA LEU A 714 -2.10 -17.40 -15.32
C LEU A 714 -3.16 -18.21 -14.55
N PRO A 715 -3.37 -19.50 -14.92
CA PRO A 715 -4.41 -20.32 -14.31
C PRO A 715 -4.23 -20.48 -12.80
N GLY A 716 -5.32 -20.41 -12.04
CA GLY A 716 -5.36 -20.57 -10.60
C GLY A 716 -4.65 -19.47 -9.78
N MET A 717 -4.07 -18.47 -10.44
CA MET A 717 -3.41 -17.36 -9.76
C MET A 717 -4.35 -16.20 -9.47
N ASN A 718 -4.16 -15.58 -8.31
CA ASN A 718 -4.84 -14.37 -7.85
C ASN A 718 -4.21 -13.10 -8.42
N HIS A 719 -4.40 -11.95 -7.73
CA HIS A 719 -3.86 -10.63 -8.09
C HIS A 719 -2.33 -10.61 -8.07
N THR A 720 -1.68 -10.90 -9.20
CA THR A 720 -0.23 -11.11 -9.27
C THR A 720 0.36 -10.79 -10.65
N GLY A 721 1.65 -10.46 -10.66
CA GLY A 721 2.47 -10.38 -11.88
C GLY A 721 2.95 -11.75 -12.40
N GLY A 722 2.44 -12.89 -11.88
CA GLY A 722 2.75 -14.23 -12.37
C GLY A 722 4.00 -14.88 -11.80
N GLY A 723 4.54 -14.38 -10.69
CA GLY A 723 5.72 -14.93 -10.01
C GLY A 723 6.92 -15.11 -10.97
N LYS A 724 7.69 -16.16 -10.81
CA LYS A 724 8.89 -16.42 -11.65
C LYS A 724 8.56 -16.51 -13.14
N TYR A 725 7.44 -17.12 -13.51
CA TYR A 725 7.04 -17.24 -14.91
C TYR A 725 6.67 -15.89 -15.52
N GLY A 726 5.87 -15.10 -14.83
CA GLY A 726 5.49 -13.75 -15.28
C GLY A 726 6.70 -12.81 -15.38
N GLU A 727 7.62 -12.84 -14.39
CA GLU A 727 8.87 -12.10 -14.43
C GLU A 727 9.71 -12.45 -15.67
N ARG A 728 9.85 -13.75 -15.98
CA ARG A 728 10.54 -14.22 -17.17
C ARG A 728 9.90 -13.68 -18.46
N LYS A 729 8.57 -13.81 -18.60
CA LYS A 729 7.83 -13.33 -19.78
C LYS A 729 7.97 -11.82 -19.97
N ARG A 730 7.92 -11.06 -18.88
CA ARG A 730 8.14 -9.60 -18.91
C ARG A 730 9.54 -9.26 -19.42
N ARG A 731 10.57 -9.96 -18.95
CA ARG A 731 11.96 -9.75 -19.39
C ARG A 731 12.15 -10.14 -20.85
N ASP A 732 11.62 -11.28 -21.30
CA ASP A 732 11.64 -11.70 -22.70
C ASP A 732 11.03 -10.61 -23.60
N PHE A 733 9.91 -10.02 -23.16
CA PHE A 733 9.22 -8.97 -23.91
C PHE A 733 10.06 -7.69 -24.04
N PHE A 734 10.68 -7.22 -22.96
CA PHE A 734 11.56 -6.06 -23.01
C PHE A 734 12.88 -6.35 -23.79
N VAL A 735 13.48 -7.50 -23.61
CA VAL A 735 14.68 -7.91 -24.36
C VAL A 735 14.38 -7.92 -25.86
N LYS A 736 13.24 -8.49 -26.25
CA LYS A 736 12.84 -8.57 -27.67
C LYS A 736 12.53 -7.21 -28.27
N TYR A 737 11.65 -6.44 -27.63
CA TYR A 737 11.05 -5.25 -28.24
C TYR A 737 11.72 -3.93 -27.88
N LEU A 738 12.42 -3.83 -26.75
CA LEU A 738 13.07 -2.60 -26.33
C LEU A 738 14.58 -2.65 -26.52
N LEU A 739 15.21 -3.79 -26.25
CA LEU A 739 16.65 -3.99 -26.46
C LEU A 739 16.96 -4.42 -27.89
N GLY A 740 16.01 -5.02 -28.62
CA GLY A 740 16.21 -5.57 -29.97
C GLY A 740 17.09 -6.82 -30.00
N ALA A 741 17.10 -7.58 -28.89
CA ALA A 741 17.88 -8.79 -28.71
C ALA A 741 16.99 -10.04 -28.74
N VAL A 742 17.62 -11.23 -28.85
CA VAL A 742 16.90 -12.50 -28.83
C VAL A 742 16.82 -13.03 -27.40
N PRO A 743 15.62 -13.27 -26.85
CA PRO A 743 15.46 -13.93 -25.57
C PRO A 743 15.95 -15.38 -25.58
N PRO A 744 16.19 -16.00 -24.40
CA PRO A 744 16.57 -17.39 -24.28
C PRO A 744 15.56 -18.35 -24.90
N GLN A 745 16.03 -19.48 -25.43
CA GLN A 745 15.21 -20.62 -25.82
C GLN A 745 14.93 -21.49 -24.58
N TRP A 746 13.76 -21.34 -24.00
CA TRP A 746 13.42 -21.96 -22.70
C TRP A 746 13.10 -23.45 -22.76
N ASN A 747 12.80 -23.98 -23.93
CA ASN A 747 12.43 -25.38 -24.15
C ASN A 747 13.60 -26.26 -24.61
N GLU A 748 14.78 -25.67 -24.75
CA GLU A 748 16.04 -26.34 -25.00
C GLU A 748 16.84 -26.47 -23.67
#